data_f0c20e03e8b0c820f8fcecbcf1e591ce
#
_entry.id   f0c20e03e8b0c820f8fcecbcf1e591ce
#
_cell.length_a   1.000
_cell.length_b   1.000
_cell.length_c   1.000
_cell.angle_alpha   90.00
_cell.angle_beta   90.00
_cell.angle_gamma   90.00
#
_symmetry.space_group_name_H-M   'P 1'
#
loop_
_entity.id
_entity.type
_entity.pdbx_description
1 polymer ?
#
loop_
_entity_poly.entity_id
_entity_poly.type
_entity_poly.pdbx_seq_one_letter_code
_entity_poly.pdbx_strand_id
1 'polypeptide(L)'
;MAIIRNILLCIAAAATVPAQGESATDTTSVEKSLYLEEVSITAIKTSRNLSNDALSASTFSKRLIERNNVLSAKDFAKFTPNLHIPNYGSRMTSSIYVRGIGARIDQPAVGLNIDNLPVMNKDNYDFNINDIARAEILRGPQSTLYGRNAMGGIINIYTLSPLSYQGTRAMVQYGSGNSYQIAVSHYRLIGDNKGLSISGSFSSSDGFFTNIYNGKKCDWEKNGSIRSKFEWHRGSTSIDNTLSASISRQGGYPYISTEGTDVAYNDTCFYRRTSIADAFTVKWNWKGISMSSISSYQFIDDNMTLDQDFLPYSYFTLSQIRREHVLTEDLIAKYKHRDYNALLGFFAFYRHSDMDAPVTFLDDGIAQLIEKNRNNANADYPIVWQSREFPLYSNFVMQSYGIAAYHQSTYNLGRFRFTAGIRLDYERSCLDYRSHCNSGYDVIDMTGPTPTLYRHQDVIISDNGSLSQDFLQLLPKFSVSYFLGNARSSSIYASIGKGYKAGGFNNQMFSDVLQQKVMSFMGLAAPYDVREIVTYKPETSWNYELGTHLSLLDGKITADASAFFIRISNQQLTAFPEGTVTGRIMTNAGKSRSYGVEASLNVNPFENFGIIASYGYTNVKFLEYHNGKSDFSGNFAPYVPMHTMYAGANYSLNLNNCRFADCIEFESGVRGTGKIYWDENNDHSQPFYALLHASITLKARHYSVQIWGNNITDSKHSVFWFTSIGNSFEQRGEKAKFGATLRLNI
;
A
#
# COMPACT_ATOMS: atom_id res chain seq x y z
N MET A 1 20.55 -2.40 -28.07
CA MET A 1 21.95 -2.91 -28.08
C MET A 1 22.99 -1.92 -27.59
N ALA A 2 22.99 -0.64 -27.97
CA ALA A 2 23.98 0.34 -27.47
C ALA A 2 23.95 0.57 -25.96
N ILE A 3 22.78 0.59 -25.35
CA ILE A 3 22.59 0.78 -23.90
C ILE A 3 23.13 -0.42 -23.09
N ILE A 4 22.91 -1.63 -23.56
CA ILE A 4 23.44 -2.86 -22.93
C ILE A 4 24.96 -2.90 -22.99
N ARG A 5 25.55 -2.44 -24.09
CA ARG A 5 27.02 -2.35 -24.25
C ARG A 5 27.65 -1.31 -23.31
N ASN A 6 26.96 -0.18 -23.08
CA ASN A 6 27.44 0.86 -22.17
C ASN A 6 27.26 0.47 -20.69
N ILE A 7 26.22 -0.29 -20.35
CA ILE A 7 26.02 -0.85 -19.00
C ILE A 7 27.06 -1.94 -18.71
N LEU A 8 27.38 -2.81 -19.67
CA LEU A 8 28.44 -3.81 -19.54
C LEU A 8 29.84 -3.16 -19.39
N LEU A 9 30.07 -2.02 -20.04
CA LEU A 9 31.30 -1.24 -19.89
C LEU A 9 31.39 -0.57 -18.50
N CYS A 10 30.28 -0.10 -17.92
CA CYS A 10 30.27 0.43 -16.56
C CYS A 10 30.49 -0.68 -15.50
N ILE A 11 29.97 -1.89 -15.74
CA ILE A 11 30.21 -3.05 -14.86
C ILE A 11 31.67 -3.51 -14.96
N ALA A 12 32.27 -3.50 -16.16
CA ALA A 12 33.66 -3.83 -16.36
C ALA A 12 34.63 -2.78 -15.76
N ALA A 13 34.24 -1.49 -15.77
CA ALA A 13 35.03 -0.42 -15.15
C ALA A 13 34.99 -0.47 -13.61
N ALA A 14 33.88 -0.96 -13.01
CA ALA A 14 33.80 -1.19 -11.57
C ALA A 14 34.60 -2.42 -11.09
N ALA A 15 34.91 -3.36 -11.99
CA ALA A 15 35.66 -4.58 -11.68
C ALA A 15 37.20 -4.38 -11.70
N THR A 16 37.72 -3.22 -12.09
CA THR A 16 39.16 -2.94 -12.22
C THR A 16 39.79 -2.14 -11.07
N VAL A 17 39.11 -2.06 -9.89
CA VAL A 17 39.75 -1.53 -8.69
C VAL A 17 40.56 -2.66 -8.04
N PRO A 18 41.91 -2.53 -7.91
CA PRO A 18 42.74 -3.58 -7.34
C PRO A 18 42.36 -3.80 -5.87
N ALA A 19 41.96 -5.03 -5.56
CA ALA A 19 41.79 -5.48 -4.20
C ALA A 19 43.18 -5.55 -3.55
N GLN A 20 43.52 -4.59 -2.71
CA GLN A 20 44.61 -4.77 -1.74
C GLN A 20 44.11 -5.74 -0.68
N GLY A 21 44.77 -6.91 -0.64
CA GLY A 21 44.44 -7.96 0.28
C GLY A 21 44.71 -7.52 1.72
N GLU A 22 43.67 -7.57 2.53
CA GLU A 22 43.79 -7.76 3.96
C GLU A 22 43.01 -9.02 4.36
N SER A 23 43.65 -9.77 5.24
CA SER A 23 43.34 -11.11 5.69
C SER A 23 41.84 -11.35 5.90
N ALA A 24 41.33 -12.32 5.17
CA ALA A 24 39.99 -12.86 5.39
C ALA A 24 39.92 -13.45 6.79
N THR A 25 39.29 -12.76 7.72
CA THR A 25 38.73 -13.36 8.92
C THR A 25 37.60 -14.28 8.47
N ASP A 26 37.76 -15.51 8.88
CA ASP A 26 36.94 -16.68 8.57
C ASP A 26 35.43 -16.41 8.64
N THR A 27 34.80 -16.08 7.51
CA THR A 27 33.34 -15.92 7.38
C THR A 27 32.59 -17.26 7.31
N THR A 28 33.28 -18.38 7.44
CA THR A 28 32.69 -19.72 7.45
C THR A 28 31.92 -20.05 8.72
N SER A 29 32.01 -19.23 9.77
CA SER A 29 31.23 -19.43 11.01
C SER A 29 29.80 -18.88 10.96
N VAL A 30 29.46 -18.04 9.98
CA VAL A 30 28.11 -17.41 9.88
C VAL A 30 27.10 -18.31 9.14
N GLU A 31 27.57 -19.27 8.33
CA GLU A 31 26.67 -20.18 7.60
C GLU A 31 26.22 -21.40 8.41
N LYS A 32 26.79 -21.67 9.59
CA LYS A 32 26.45 -22.84 10.42
C LYS A 32 25.24 -22.68 11.34
N SER A 33 24.65 -21.49 11.48
CA SER A 33 23.38 -21.32 12.20
C SER A 33 22.18 -21.41 11.26
N LEU A 34 21.95 -22.57 10.69
CA LEU A 34 20.72 -22.93 9.95
C LEU A 34 19.50 -23.10 10.87
N TYR A 35 19.67 -22.90 12.15
CA TYR A 35 18.58 -22.89 13.12
C TYR A 35 17.99 -21.50 13.17
N LEU A 36 16.69 -21.40 12.89
CA LEU A 36 15.77 -20.29 13.05
C LEU A 36 16.44 -19.10 13.73
N GLU A 37 16.77 -18.05 12.97
CA GLU A 37 17.02 -16.76 13.56
C GLU A 37 15.84 -16.47 14.48
N GLU A 38 16.09 -16.33 15.77
CA GLU A 38 15.07 -15.97 16.74
C GLU A 38 14.38 -14.72 16.26
N VAL A 39 13.09 -14.82 15.92
CA VAL A 39 12.35 -13.79 15.22
C VAL A 39 12.18 -12.58 16.14
N SER A 40 13.10 -11.62 15.99
CA SER A 40 13.05 -10.35 16.72
C SER A 40 12.14 -9.38 16.00
N ILE A 41 11.17 -8.82 16.72
CA ILE A 41 10.32 -7.71 16.25
C ILE A 41 10.84 -6.40 16.80
N THR A 42 11.00 -5.41 15.92
CA THR A 42 11.33 -4.02 16.27
C THR A 42 10.19 -3.04 16.03
N ALA A 43 9.15 -3.48 15.32
CA ALA A 43 7.95 -2.70 15.01
C ALA A 43 7.18 -2.18 16.24
N ILE A 44 7.39 -2.75 17.42
CA ILE A 44 6.84 -2.24 18.68
C ILE A 44 7.70 -1.14 19.30
N LYS A 45 8.59 -0.54 18.50
CA LYS A 45 9.60 0.45 18.92
C LYS A 45 10.58 -0.07 20.00
N THR A 46 10.59 -1.37 20.25
CA THR A 46 11.54 -2.09 21.11
C THR A 46 11.91 -3.41 20.44
N SER A 47 13.20 -3.80 20.45
CA SER A 47 13.61 -5.10 19.93
C SER A 47 13.25 -6.21 20.90
N ARG A 48 12.42 -7.17 20.50
CA ARG A 48 12.00 -8.34 21.29
C ARG A 48 11.66 -9.52 20.39
N ASN A 49 11.67 -10.72 20.96
CA ASN A 49 11.17 -11.90 20.30
C ASN A 49 9.64 -11.85 20.16
N LEU A 50 9.10 -12.34 19.06
CA LEU A 50 7.66 -12.36 18.79
C LEU A 50 6.89 -13.08 19.91
N SER A 51 7.40 -14.24 20.37
CA SER A 51 6.80 -15.00 21.47
C SER A 51 6.61 -14.20 22.77
N ASN A 52 7.33 -13.10 22.91
CA ASN A 52 7.31 -12.24 24.07
C ASN A 52 6.26 -11.12 24.00
N ASP A 53 5.53 -10.97 22.93
CA ASP A 53 4.58 -9.86 22.78
C ASP A 53 3.16 -10.36 22.43
N ALA A 54 2.16 -9.68 22.99
CA ALA A 54 0.74 -10.01 22.81
C ALA A 54 0.23 -9.36 21.54
N LEU A 55 0.60 -9.91 20.38
CA LEU A 55 0.18 -9.40 19.08
C LEU A 55 0.35 -10.46 17.98
N SER A 56 -0.48 -10.40 16.95
CA SER A 56 -0.31 -11.18 15.73
C SER A 56 0.69 -10.49 14.80
N ALA A 57 1.73 -11.20 14.39
CA ALA A 57 2.69 -10.68 13.42
C ALA A 57 3.15 -11.78 12.44
N SER A 58 3.60 -11.35 11.28
CA SER A 58 4.36 -12.16 10.32
C SER A 58 5.69 -11.49 10.08
N THR A 59 6.77 -12.26 10.14
CA THR A 59 8.12 -11.77 9.95
C THR A 59 8.79 -12.50 8.81
N PHE A 60 9.57 -11.78 8.03
CA PHE A 60 10.19 -12.25 6.82
C PHE A 60 11.68 -11.97 6.86
N SER A 61 12.48 -13.04 6.86
CA SER A 61 13.93 -12.96 6.79
C SER A 61 14.38 -12.67 5.36
N LYS A 62 15.61 -12.15 5.21
CA LYS A 62 16.26 -11.93 3.93
C LYS A 62 16.22 -13.18 3.03
N ARG A 63 16.49 -14.37 3.59
CA ARG A 63 16.47 -15.63 2.84
C ARG A 63 15.10 -15.93 2.23
N LEU A 64 14.02 -15.75 2.97
CA LEU A 64 12.66 -15.96 2.48
C LEU A 64 12.28 -14.92 1.41
N ILE A 65 12.68 -13.66 1.61
CA ILE A 65 12.47 -12.56 0.67
C ILE A 65 13.16 -12.84 -0.67
N GLU A 66 14.44 -13.21 -0.65
CA GLU A 66 15.22 -13.50 -1.85
C GLU A 66 14.74 -14.75 -2.59
N ARG A 67 14.41 -15.83 -1.83
CA ARG A 67 13.91 -17.09 -2.37
C ARG A 67 12.60 -16.90 -3.15
N ASN A 68 11.70 -16.10 -2.60
CA ASN A 68 10.40 -15.83 -3.19
C ASN A 68 10.37 -14.61 -4.12
N ASN A 69 11.52 -14.03 -4.40
CA ASN A 69 11.66 -12.85 -5.26
C ASN A 69 10.71 -11.71 -4.85
N VAL A 70 10.62 -11.45 -3.52
CA VAL A 70 9.80 -10.37 -2.95
C VAL A 70 10.49 -9.04 -3.21
N LEU A 71 9.83 -8.14 -3.91
CA LEU A 71 10.39 -6.86 -4.36
C LEU A 71 9.58 -5.65 -3.89
N SER A 72 8.36 -5.87 -3.41
CA SER A 72 7.45 -4.80 -2.98
C SER A 72 6.65 -5.18 -1.74
N ALA A 73 6.00 -4.20 -1.11
CA ALA A 73 5.09 -4.46 0.00
C ALA A 73 3.92 -5.38 -0.39
N LYS A 74 3.48 -5.35 -1.66
CA LYS A 74 2.38 -6.19 -2.18
C LYS A 74 2.70 -7.68 -2.12
N ASP A 75 3.96 -8.05 -2.33
CA ASP A 75 4.38 -9.45 -2.37
C ASP A 75 4.21 -10.16 -1.02
N PHE A 76 4.29 -9.42 0.10
CA PHE A 76 4.09 -9.99 1.43
C PHE A 76 2.65 -10.48 1.68
N ALA A 77 1.66 -9.96 0.94
CA ALA A 77 0.28 -10.44 1.02
C ALA A 77 0.11 -11.90 0.59
N LYS A 78 1.09 -12.46 -0.11
CA LYS A 78 1.12 -13.86 -0.50
C LYS A 78 1.22 -14.80 0.71
N PHE A 79 1.97 -14.41 1.74
CA PHE A 79 2.35 -15.24 2.87
C PHE A 79 1.61 -14.89 4.17
N THR A 80 1.04 -13.69 4.25
CA THR A 80 0.47 -13.15 5.48
C THR A 80 -1.03 -13.43 5.56
N PRO A 81 -1.52 -14.15 6.59
CA PRO A 81 -2.96 -14.39 6.75
C PRO A 81 -3.71 -13.08 6.96
N ASN A 82 -4.91 -12.99 6.37
CA ASN A 82 -5.81 -11.83 6.42
C ASN A 82 -5.19 -10.49 5.97
N LEU A 83 -4.09 -10.54 5.21
CA LEU A 83 -3.55 -9.41 4.46
C LEU A 83 -3.94 -9.54 2.99
N HIS A 84 -4.62 -8.54 2.47
CA HIS A 84 -4.99 -8.46 1.06
C HIS A 84 -4.55 -7.13 0.46
N ILE A 85 -3.74 -7.21 -0.58
CA ILE A 85 -3.27 -6.05 -1.34
C ILE A 85 -3.56 -6.36 -2.81
N PRO A 86 -4.71 -5.92 -3.34
CA PRO A 86 -5.07 -6.18 -4.73
C PRO A 86 -4.16 -5.40 -5.67
N ASN A 87 -3.79 -6.01 -6.78
CA ASN A 87 -2.99 -5.38 -7.81
C ASN A 87 -3.89 -4.85 -8.93
N TYR A 88 -4.45 -3.66 -8.74
CA TYR A 88 -5.33 -3.02 -9.72
C TYR A 88 -4.96 -1.56 -9.95
N GLY A 89 -5.42 -1.02 -11.08
CA GLY A 89 -5.22 0.37 -11.45
C GLY A 89 -3.74 0.70 -11.68
N SER A 90 -3.28 1.77 -11.05
CA SER A 90 -1.89 2.22 -11.09
C SER A 90 -1.21 2.04 -9.73
N ARG A 91 0.07 2.34 -9.66
CA ARG A 91 0.83 2.44 -8.39
C ARG A 91 0.26 3.49 -7.43
N MET A 92 -0.54 4.41 -7.91
CA MET A 92 -1.27 5.40 -7.12
C MET A 92 -2.50 4.83 -6.40
N THR A 93 -3.07 3.73 -6.91
CA THR A 93 -4.32 3.15 -6.39
C THR A 93 -4.11 2.07 -5.33
N SER A 94 -3.02 2.13 -4.58
CA SER A 94 -2.71 1.14 -3.55
C SER A 94 -3.79 1.06 -2.48
N SER A 95 -4.33 -0.14 -2.29
CA SER A 95 -5.29 -0.46 -1.23
C SER A 95 -4.76 -1.62 -0.41
N ILE A 96 -4.72 -1.44 0.91
CA ILE A 96 -4.24 -2.49 1.82
C ILE A 96 -5.35 -2.80 2.81
N TYR A 97 -5.70 -4.07 2.92
CA TYR A 97 -6.69 -4.59 3.85
C TYR A 97 -6.04 -5.57 4.81
N VAL A 98 -6.20 -5.35 6.11
CA VAL A 98 -5.81 -6.29 7.16
C VAL A 98 -7.03 -6.60 8.01
N ARG A 99 -7.39 -7.88 8.13
CA ARG A 99 -8.60 -8.31 8.86
C ARG A 99 -9.88 -7.60 8.37
N GLY A 100 -9.91 -7.26 7.08
CA GLY A 100 -11.00 -6.52 6.45
C GLY A 100 -11.03 -5.02 6.71
N ILE A 101 -10.09 -4.49 7.48
CA ILE A 101 -9.92 -3.05 7.67
C ILE A 101 -8.97 -2.54 6.59
N GLY A 102 -9.43 -1.60 5.79
CA GLY A 102 -8.67 -1.04 4.67
C GLY A 102 -9.24 0.27 4.18
N ALA A 103 -8.58 0.84 3.18
CA ALA A 103 -9.03 2.07 2.53
C ALA A 103 -8.72 2.03 1.03
N ARG A 104 -9.71 2.34 0.21
CA ARG A 104 -9.53 2.55 -1.24
C ARG A 104 -9.18 4.00 -1.55
N ILE A 105 -9.81 4.92 -0.86
CA ILE A 105 -9.72 6.35 -1.11
C ILE A 105 -9.17 7.01 0.14
N ASP A 106 -8.39 8.09 -0.06
CA ASP A 106 -7.88 9.01 0.93
C ASP A 106 -6.99 8.37 2.01
N GLN A 107 -7.34 8.43 3.30
CA GLN A 107 -6.44 8.08 4.41
C GLN A 107 -6.20 6.58 4.51
N PRO A 108 -4.95 6.12 4.69
CA PRO A 108 -4.67 4.70 4.88
C PRO A 108 -5.19 4.18 6.22
N ALA A 109 -5.64 2.93 6.24
CA ALA A 109 -6.01 2.22 7.46
C ALA A 109 -4.87 1.31 7.97
N VAL A 110 -3.89 1.03 7.12
CA VAL A 110 -2.70 0.23 7.42
C VAL A 110 -1.47 1.07 7.13
N GLY A 111 -0.55 1.18 8.09
CA GLY A 111 0.66 1.97 7.94
C GLY A 111 1.77 1.21 7.21
N LEU A 112 2.65 1.94 6.53
CA LEU A 112 3.89 1.45 5.96
C LEU A 112 5.05 2.29 6.47
N ASN A 113 6.07 1.63 7.02
CA ASN A 113 7.33 2.27 7.38
C ASN A 113 8.50 1.59 6.67
N ILE A 114 9.50 2.40 6.31
CA ILE A 114 10.74 1.91 5.68
C ILE A 114 11.90 2.57 6.40
N ASP A 115 12.76 1.76 7.01
CA ASP A 115 13.89 2.24 7.83
C ASP A 115 13.50 3.34 8.83
N ASN A 116 12.36 3.15 9.53
CA ASN A 116 11.69 4.08 10.46
C ASN A 116 10.99 5.30 9.83
N LEU A 117 11.05 5.49 8.52
CA LEU A 117 10.30 6.53 7.82
C LEU A 117 8.84 6.11 7.70
N PRO A 118 7.87 6.81 8.33
CA PRO A 118 6.45 6.55 8.11
C PRO A 118 6.01 7.09 6.75
N VAL A 119 5.59 6.24 5.83
CA VAL A 119 5.03 6.69 4.56
C VAL A 119 3.63 7.25 4.81
N MET A 120 3.47 8.57 4.73
CA MET A 120 2.24 9.24 5.16
C MET A 120 1.13 9.19 4.13
N ASN A 121 1.45 9.02 2.85
CA ASN A 121 0.49 8.94 1.76
C ASN A 121 0.40 7.51 1.23
N LYS A 122 -0.81 6.89 1.31
CA LYS A 122 -1.04 5.51 0.83
C LYS A 122 -0.74 5.34 -0.66
N ASP A 123 -0.93 6.39 -1.44
CA ASP A 123 -0.68 6.33 -2.87
C ASP A 123 0.81 6.14 -3.19
N ASN A 124 1.69 6.34 -2.20
CA ASN A 124 3.12 6.08 -2.28
C ASN A 124 3.55 4.75 -1.60
N TYR A 125 2.66 3.77 -1.49
CA TYR A 125 2.96 2.46 -0.87
C TYR A 125 3.52 1.44 -1.86
N ASP A 126 3.33 1.64 -3.16
CA ASP A 126 3.77 0.72 -4.20
C ASP A 126 5.06 1.18 -4.87
N PHE A 127 6.18 0.67 -4.40
CA PHE A 127 7.48 0.86 -5.02
C PHE A 127 8.40 -0.35 -4.78
N ASN A 128 9.38 -0.52 -5.65
CA ASN A 128 10.30 -1.65 -5.59
C ASN A 128 11.45 -1.36 -4.62
N ILE A 129 11.76 -2.34 -3.79
CA ILE A 129 12.88 -2.31 -2.84
C ILE A 129 13.75 -3.55 -3.09
N ASN A 130 15.01 -3.36 -3.45
CA ASN A 130 15.88 -4.47 -3.89
C ASN A 130 16.81 -5.02 -2.80
N ASP A 131 16.92 -4.33 -1.70
CA ASP A 131 17.89 -4.60 -0.63
C ASP A 131 17.20 -4.80 0.74
N ILE A 132 16.02 -5.43 0.72
CA ILE A 132 15.28 -5.72 1.95
C ILE A 132 16.06 -6.74 2.79
N ALA A 133 16.38 -6.37 4.03
CA ALA A 133 16.97 -7.26 5.02
C ALA A 133 15.90 -8.09 5.73
N ARG A 134 14.80 -7.45 6.10
CA ARG A 134 13.65 -8.07 6.77
C ARG A 134 12.41 -7.23 6.63
N ALA A 135 11.26 -7.87 6.82
CA ALA A 135 9.98 -7.18 6.96
C ALA A 135 9.18 -7.75 8.13
N GLU A 136 8.36 -6.90 8.75
CA GLU A 136 7.51 -7.21 9.88
C GLU A 136 6.11 -6.67 9.59
N ILE A 137 5.10 -7.55 9.64
CA ILE A 137 3.71 -7.17 9.40
C ILE A 137 2.93 -7.46 10.66
N LEU A 138 2.52 -6.40 11.36
CA LEU A 138 1.71 -6.48 12.57
C LEU A 138 0.24 -6.33 12.19
N ARG A 139 -0.58 -7.27 12.59
CA ARG A 139 -2.02 -7.28 12.33
C ARG A 139 -2.79 -6.82 13.56
N GLY A 140 -3.92 -6.14 13.33
CA GLY A 140 -4.70 -5.46 14.36
C GLY A 140 -4.14 -4.10 14.76
N PRO A 141 -4.89 -3.29 15.51
CA PRO A 141 -4.55 -1.89 15.78
C PRO A 141 -3.19 -1.69 16.44
N GLN A 142 -2.38 -0.86 15.83
CA GLN A 142 -1.11 -0.38 16.38
C GLN A 142 -1.16 1.14 16.67
N SER A 143 -2.36 1.71 16.71
CA SER A 143 -2.55 3.16 16.81
C SER A 143 -2.01 3.77 18.12
N THR A 144 -1.86 3.01 19.21
CA THR A 144 -1.25 3.50 20.44
C THR A 144 0.22 3.92 20.25
N LEU A 145 0.99 3.25 19.42
CA LEU A 145 2.38 3.59 19.12
C LEU A 145 2.56 4.40 17.83
N TYR A 146 1.69 4.18 16.83
CA TYR A 146 1.84 4.73 15.49
C TYR A 146 0.78 5.78 15.14
N GLY A 147 -0.28 5.92 15.96
CA GLY A 147 -1.34 6.92 15.78
C GLY A 147 -2.23 6.63 14.57
N ARG A 148 -2.45 7.67 13.76
CA ARG A 148 -3.18 7.57 12.51
C ARG A 148 -2.57 6.52 11.58
N ASN A 149 -3.34 6.03 10.63
CA ASN A 149 -2.89 5.07 9.61
C ASN A 149 -2.51 3.66 10.12
N ALA A 150 -2.80 3.32 11.39
CA ALA A 150 -2.44 2.05 11.99
C ALA A 150 -3.64 1.33 12.63
N MET A 151 -4.85 1.57 12.12
CA MET A 151 -6.10 0.98 12.62
C MET A 151 -6.20 -0.52 12.30
N GLY A 152 -5.83 -0.93 11.08
CA GLY A 152 -5.80 -2.32 10.64
C GLY A 152 -4.50 -3.05 10.96
N GLY A 153 -3.39 -2.33 11.02
CA GLY A 153 -2.06 -2.89 11.22
C GLY A 153 -0.95 -1.99 10.72
N ILE A 154 0.26 -2.54 10.69
CA ILE A 154 1.43 -1.84 10.18
C ILE A 154 2.38 -2.80 9.46
N ILE A 155 2.99 -2.34 8.38
CA ILE A 155 4.04 -3.01 7.64
C ILE A 155 5.34 -2.24 7.87
N ASN A 156 6.37 -2.89 8.40
CA ASN A 156 7.71 -2.32 8.55
C ASN A 156 8.69 -3.08 7.66
N ILE A 157 9.43 -2.36 6.85
CA ILE A 157 10.48 -2.88 5.98
C ILE A 157 11.80 -2.27 6.41
N TYR A 158 12.81 -3.12 6.55
CA TYR A 158 14.17 -2.72 6.91
C TYR A 158 15.12 -3.12 5.81
N THR A 159 15.95 -2.19 5.35
CA THR A 159 16.96 -2.43 4.33
C THR A 159 18.29 -2.88 4.96
N LEU A 160 19.17 -3.45 4.16
CA LEU A 160 20.48 -3.93 4.62
C LEU A 160 21.29 -2.79 5.22
N SER A 161 21.93 -3.08 6.35
CA SER A 161 22.82 -2.15 7.06
C SER A 161 24.23 -2.20 6.46
N PRO A 162 24.83 -1.04 6.11
CA PRO A 162 26.22 -0.97 5.66
C PRO A 162 27.24 -1.22 6.79
N LEU A 163 26.81 -1.32 8.05
CA LEU A 163 27.69 -1.74 9.15
C LEU A 163 27.78 -3.26 9.27
N SER A 164 26.70 -3.99 8.89
CA SER A 164 26.63 -5.43 9.02
C SER A 164 26.87 -6.20 7.72
N TYR A 165 26.82 -5.53 6.58
CA TYR A 165 27.06 -6.14 5.27
C TYR A 165 28.03 -5.27 4.46
N GLN A 166 28.99 -5.93 3.79
CA GLN A 166 30.01 -5.33 2.93
C GLN A 166 29.99 -6.00 1.56
N GLY A 167 30.39 -5.25 0.52
CA GLY A 167 30.50 -5.76 -0.83
C GLY A 167 29.47 -5.20 -1.80
N THR A 168 29.44 -5.75 -2.99
CA THR A 168 28.54 -5.34 -4.08
C THR A 168 27.54 -6.45 -4.36
N ARG A 169 26.28 -6.07 -4.46
CA ARG A 169 25.19 -6.94 -4.89
C ARG A 169 24.63 -6.44 -6.20
N ALA A 170 24.49 -7.31 -7.18
CA ALA A 170 23.85 -7.00 -8.44
C ALA A 170 22.75 -8.02 -8.73
N MET A 171 21.67 -7.58 -9.36
CA MET A 171 20.56 -8.42 -9.78
C MET A 171 20.14 -8.03 -11.19
N VAL A 172 19.93 -9.03 -12.05
CA VAL A 172 19.32 -8.89 -13.36
C VAL A 172 18.20 -9.90 -13.46
N GLN A 173 17.02 -9.44 -13.81
CA GLN A 173 15.84 -10.29 -14.00
C GLN A 173 15.24 -10.00 -15.37
N TYR A 174 14.79 -11.06 -16.04
CA TYR A 174 14.00 -10.98 -17.27
C TYR A 174 12.83 -11.96 -17.22
N GLY A 175 11.68 -11.56 -17.73
CA GLY A 175 10.48 -12.40 -17.69
C GLY A 175 9.40 -12.02 -18.71
N SER A 176 8.26 -12.67 -18.57
CA SER A 176 7.06 -12.47 -19.40
C SER A 176 6.63 -11.01 -19.45
N GLY A 177 6.00 -10.59 -20.56
CA GLY A 177 5.61 -9.19 -20.77
C GLY A 177 6.82 -8.28 -21.07
N ASN A 178 7.91 -8.85 -21.63
CA ASN A 178 9.19 -8.16 -21.85
C ASN A 178 9.63 -7.40 -20.58
N SER A 179 9.36 -8.00 -19.41
CA SER A 179 9.70 -7.38 -18.13
C SER A 179 11.16 -7.60 -17.80
N TYR A 180 11.85 -6.55 -17.43
CA TYR A 180 13.22 -6.65 -16.94
C TYR A 180 13.45 -5.74 -15.73
N GLN A 181 14.32 -6.18 -14.85
CA GLN A 181 14.75 -5.43 -13.69
C GLN A 181 16.25 -5.56 -13.51
N ILE A 182 16.90 -4.45 -13.24
CA ILE A 182 18.31 -4.38 -12.92
C ILE A 182 18.43 -3.64 -11.60
N ALA A 183 19.22 -4.18 -10.67
CA ALA A 183 19.53 -3.53 -9.42
C ALA A 183 21.00 -3.73 -9.06
N VAL A 184 21.61 -2.70 -8.50
CA VAL A 184 22.98 -2.75 -7.97
C VAL A 184 23.01 -2.02 -6.63
N SER A 185 23.65 -2.64 -5.65
CA SER A 185 23.85 -2.06 -4.32
C SER A 185 25.29 -2.28 -3.88
N HIS A 186 25.95 -1.24 -3.41
CA HIS A 186 27.32 -1.32 -2.87
C HIS A 186 27.33 -0.86 -1.42
N TYR A 187 28.01 -1.63 -0.57
CA TYR A 187 28.09 -1.41 0.88
C TYR A 187 29.55 -1.37 1.30
N ARG A 188 29.94 -0.32 2.03
CA ARG A 188 31.32 -0.11 2.44
C ARG A 188 31.39 0.45 3.85
N LEU A 189 32.34 -0.09 4.65
CA LEU A 189 32.78 0.54 5.88
C LEU A 189 33.71 1.73 5.57
N ILE A 190 33.50 2.83 6.28
CA ILE A 190 34.35 4.02 6.27
C ILE A 190 34.97 4.14 7.67
N GLY A 191 35.97 3.29 7.95
CA GLY A 191 36.52 3.09 9.30
C GLY A 191 35.65 2.12 10.14
N ASP A 192 35.96 1.95 11.41
CA ASP A 192 35.45 0.85 12.24
C ASP A 192 33.97 0.97 12.62
N ASN A 193 33.41 2.17 12.55
CA ASN A 193 32.08 2.47 13.09
C ASN A 193 31.18 3.29 12.17
N LYS A 194 31.55 3.45 10.91
CA LYS A 194 30.77 4.16 9.89
C LYS A 194 30.58 3.28 8.68
N GLY A 195 29.37 3.22 8.19
CA GLY A 195 29.03 2.52 6.98
C GLY A 195 28.25 3.41 6.01
N LEU A 196 28.51 3.21 4.71
CA LEU A 196 27.78 3.85 3.63
C LEU A 196 27.33 2.79 2.64
N SER A 197 26.09 2.88 2.19
CA SER A 197 25.63 2.12 1.03
C SER A 197 24.95 3.02 0.01
N ILE A 198 25.06 2.61 -1.24
CA ILE A 198 24.34 3.21 -2.38
C ILE A 198 23.70 2.06 -3.14
N SER A 199 22.39 2.17 -3.37
CA SER A 199 21.58 1.20 -4.10
C SER A 199 20.85 1.90 -5.24
N GLY A 200 20.85 1.30 -6.43
CA GLY A 200 20.09 1.79 -7.57
C GLY A 200 19.33 0.66 -8.24
N SER A 201 18.16 0.95 -8.78
CA SER A 201 17.39 -0.02 -9.55
C SER A 201 16.65 0.62 -10.70
N PHE A 202 16.42 -0.18 -11.73
CA PHE A 202 15.57 0.15 -12.85
C PHE A 202 14.72 -1.07 -13.21
N SER A 203 13.44 -0.87 -13.47
CA SER A 203 12.53 -1.91 -13.97
C SER A 203 11.67 -1.37 -15.10
N SER A 204 11.33 -2.24 -16.06
CA SER A 204 10.42 -1.94 -17.16
C SER A 204 9.63 -3.18 -17.53
N SER A 205 8.38 -2.98 -17.95
CA SER A 205 7.52 -4.00 -18.52
C SER A 205 6.69 -3.40 -19.65
N ASP A 206 6.49 -4.14 -20.73
CA ASP A 206 5.57 -3.72 -21.81
C ASP A 206 4.11 -3.94 -21.41
N GLY A 207 3.84 -4.74 -20.35
CA GLY A 207 2.50 -5.09 -19.91
C GLY A 207 1.90 -6.30 -20.63
N PHE A 208 0.69 -6.65 -20.23
CA PHE A 208 0.00 -7.87 -20.68
C PHE A 208 -1.30 -7.57 -21.46
N PHE A 209 -1.91 -6.42 -21.21
CA PHE A 209 -3.20 -6.05 -21.78
C PHE A 209 -3.01 -5.13 -22.99
N THR A 210 -3.75 -5.42 -24.06
CA THR A 210 -3.74 -4.60 -25.28
C THR A 210 -5.03 -3.79 -25.32
N ASN A 211 -4.92 -2.49 -25.50
CA ASN A 211 -6.06 -1.64 -25.83
C ASN A 211 -6.39 -1.85 -27.32
N ILE A 212 -7.54 -2.44 -27.60
CA ILE A 212 -7.95 -2.77 -28.97
C ILE A 212 -8.25 -1.52 -29.81
N TYR A 213 -8.56 -0.39 -29.18
CA TYR A 213 -8.83 0.87 -29.87
C TYR A 213 -7.60 1.38 -30.63
N ASN A 214 -6.42 1.29 -30.02
CA ASN A 214 -5.18 1.81 -30.61
C ASN A 214 -4.09 0.74 -30.87
N GLY A 215 -4.38 -0.54 -30.55
CA GLY A 215 -3.47 -1.67 -30.74
C GLY A 215 -2.23 -1.69 -29.84
N LYS A 216 -2.13 -0.81 -28.84
CA LYS A 216 -0.96 -0.67 -27.95
C LYS A 216 -1.20 -1.36 -26.60
N LYS A 217 -0.12 -1.78 -25.96
CA LYS A 217 -0.16 -2.20 -24.56
C LYS A 217 -0.52 -1.01 -23.67
N CYS A 218 -1.51 -1.21 -22.75
CA CYS A 218 -2.01 -0.14 -21.90
C CYS A 218 -1.39 -0.14 -20.50
N ASP A 219 -0.94 -1.28 -20.00
CA ASP A 219 -0.40 -1.49 -18.65
C ASP A 219 1.13 -1.53 -18.59
N TRP A 220 1.80 -0.86 -19.54
CA TRP A 220 3.25 -0.74 -19.52
C TRP A 220 3.73 0.10 -18.34
N GLU A 221 4.93 -0.23 -17.81
CA GLU A 221 5.53 0.54 -16.74
C GLU A 221 7.05 0.68 -16.88
N LYS A 222 7.59 1.78 -16.34
CA LYS A 222 9.03 2.06 -16.19
C LYS A 222 9.27 2.73 -14.86
N ASN A 223 10.16 2.14 -14.05
CA ASN A 223 10.46 2.63 -12.71
C ASN A 223 11.97 2.70 -12.50
N GLY A 224 12.43 3.77 -11.87
CA GLY A 224 13.81 3.94 -11.45
C GLY A 224 13.86 4.36 -9.99
N SER A 225 14.83 3.88 -9.23
CA SER A 225 15.06 4.34 -7.86
C SER A 225 16.54 4.35 -7.49
N ILE A 226 16.88 5.25 -6.58
CA ILE A 226 18.19 5.32 -5.93
C ILE A 226 17.98 5.49 -4.43
N ARG A 227 18.85 4.85 -3.62
CA ARG A 227 18.89 5.00 -2.17
C ARG A 227 20.31 5.10 -1.70
N SER A 228 20.57 6.01 -0.77
CA SER A 228 21.80 6.10 0.01
C SER A 228 21.48 5.87 1.47
N LYS A 229 22.28 5.05 2.17
CA LYS A 229 22.14 4.82 3.60
C LYS A 229 23.49 5.01 4.28
N PHE A 230 23.51 5.89 5.26
CA PHE A 230 24.67 6.15 6.10
C PHE A 230 24.35 5.74 7.53
N GLU A 231 25.23 5.00 8.17
CA GLU A 231 25.13 4.61 9.58
C GLU A 231 26.46 4.92 10.29
N TRP A 232 26.34 5.51 11.46
CA TRP A 232 27.46 5.75 12.37
C TRP A 232 27.09 5.36 13.78
N HIS A 233 27.84 4.42 14.35
CA HIS A 233 27.61 3.94 15.72
C HIS A 233 28.87 4.13 16.56
N ARG A 234 28.79 4.85 17.67
CA ARG A 234 29.89 5.06 18.61
C ARG A 234 29.40 4.99 20.05
N GLY A 235 29.77 3.91 20.76
CA GLY A 235 29.30 3.65 22.11
C GLY A 235 27.79 3.54 22.15
N SER A 236 27.13 4.37 22.93
CA SER A 236 25.65 4.40 23.05
C SER A 236 24.97 5.37 22.06
N THR A 237 25.75 6.03 21.20
CA THR A 237 25.21 6.99 20.22
C THR A 237 25.24 6.38 18.83
N SER A 238 24.15 6.50 18.11
CA SER A 238 24.09 6.19 16.69
C SER A 238 23.40 7.30 15.89
N ILE A 239 23.86 7.46 14.65
CA ILE A 239 23.25 8.34 13.64
C ILE A 239 23.03 7.48 12.40
N ASP A 240 21.79 7.40 11.97
CA ASP A 240 21.37 6.65 10.79
C ASP A 240 20.63 7.63 9.87
N ASN A 241 21.01 7.68 8.59
CA ASN A 241 20.30 8.46 7.57
C ASN A 241 20.02 7.60 6.35
N THR A 242 18.80 7.67 5.84
CA THR A 242 18.39 6.98 4.61
C THR A 242 17.69 7.99 3.70
N LEU A 243 18.35 8.33 2.60
CA LEU A 243 17.82 9.17 1.52
C LEU A 243 17.44 8.29 0.34
N SER A 244 16.23 8.45 -0.19
CA SER A 244 15.76 7.73 -1.36
C SER A 244 15.05 8.67 -2.34
N ALA A 245 15.21 8.37 -3.63
CA ALA A 245 14.47 9.04 -4.71
C ALA A 245 13.99 7.99 -5.71
N SER A 246 12.79 8.21 -6.27
CA SER A 246 12.24 7.32 -7.29
C SER A 246 11.44 8.07 -8.34
N ILE A 247 11.42 7.50 -9.54
CA ILE A 247 10.63 7.96 -10.68
C ILE A 247 9.83 6.78 -11.20
N SER A 248 8.52 6.97 -11.42
CA SER A 248 7.63 5.99 -11.98
C SER A 248 6.86 6.59 -13.16
N ARG A 249 6.71 5.81 -14.22
CA ARG A 249 5.87 6.14 -15.38
C ARG A 249 5.10 4.89 -15.77
N GLN A 250 3.80 5.02 -15.96
CA GLN A 250 2.91 3.94 -16.37
C GLN A 250 2.00 4.41 -17.49
N GLY A 251 1.49 3.45 -18.25
CA GLY A 251 0.40 3.64 -19.21
C GLY A 251 -0.95 3.79 -18.52
N GLY A 252 -2.01 3.45 -19.24
CA GLY A 252 -3.37 3.48 -18.73
C GLY A 252 -3.72 2.28 -17.86
N TYR A 253 -5.01 2.11 -17.61
CA TYR A 253 -5.53 1.05 -16.76
C TYR A 253 -6.17 -0.06 -17.60
N PRO A 254 -5.93 -1.34 -17.26
CA PRO A 254 -6.47 -2.46 -18.05
C PRO A 254 -7.90 -2.81 -17.58
N TYR A 255 -8.79 -1.83 -17.53
CA TYR A 255 -10.20 -2.05 -17.25
C TYR A 255 -10.94 -2.50 -18.50
N ILE A 256 -11.71 -3.56 -18.35
CA ILE A 256 -12.47 -4.21 -19.42
C ILE A 256 -13.95 -4.07 -19.08
N SER A 257 -14.76 -3.59 -20.02
CA SER A 257 -16.22 -3.61 -19.85
C SER A 257 -16.70 -5.04 -19.66
N THR A 258 -17.61 -5.28 -18.73
CA THR A 258 -18.19 -6.62 -18.52
C THR A 258 -18.98 -7.14 -19.72
N GLU A 259 -19.39 -6.26 -20.63
CA GLU A 259 -20.00 -6.59 -21.92
C GLU A 259 -18.97 -6.81 -23.04
N GLY A 260 -17.68 -6.47 -22.78
CA GLY A 260 -16.57 -6.59 -23.73
C GLY A 260 -15.61 -7.72 -23.39
N THR A 261 -14.63 -7.93 -24.25
CA THR A 261 -13.58 -8.94 -24.06
C THR A 261 -12.21 -8.35 -23.74
N ASP A 262 -11.99 -7.09 -24.11
CA ASP A 262 -10.69 -6.42 -24.09
C ASP A 262 -10.82 -4.95 -23.66
N VAL A 263 -9.67 -4.34 -23.34
CA VAL A 263 -9.57 -2.91 -23.02
C VAL A 263 -9.84 -2.11 -24.31
N ALA A 264 -10.69 -1.08 -24.24
CA ALA A 264 -11.13 -0.33 -25.41
C ALA A 264 -11.31 1.17 -25.22
N TYR A 265 -10.61 1.81 -24.30
CA TYR A 265 -10.68 3.25 -24.12
C TYR A 265 -9.95 4.02 -25.24
N ASN A 266 -10.44 5.21 -25.58
CA ASN A 266 -9.93 6.01 -26.69
C ASN A 266 -9.09 7.22 -26.26
N ASP A 267 -9.34 7.78 -25.07
CA ASP A 267 -8.70 8.99 -24.62
C ASP A 267 -7.38 8.73 -23.87
N THR A 268 -6.66 9.78 -23.56
CA THR A 268 -5.31 9.68 -22.98
C THR A 268 -5.35 9.15 -21.55
N CYS A 269 -4.60 8.08 -21.30
CA CYS A 269 -4.37 7.54 -19.97
C CYS A 269 -2.87 7.43 -19.69
N PHE A 270 -2.43 7.96 -18.57
CA PHE A 270 -1.07 7.78 -18.05
C PHE A 270 -0.97 8.07 -16.57
N TYR A 271 0.13 7.62 -15.97
CA TYR A 271 0.52 7.96 -14.62
C TYR A 271 2.03 8.25 -14.55
N ARG A 272 2.40 9.33 -13.86
CA ARG A 272 3.79 9.74 -13.64
C ARG A 272 3.97 10.16 -12.19
N ARG A 273 5.09 9.72 -11.57
CA ARG A 273 5.46 10.11 -10.21
C ARG A 273 6.94 10.37 -10.11
N THR A 274 7.30 11.40 -9.35
CA THR A 274 8.62 11.58 -8.75
C THR A 274 8.44 11.64 -7.25
N SER A 275 9.23 10.87 -6.50
CA SER A 275 9.21 10.94 -5.04
C SER A 275 10.63 11.00 -4.47
N ILE A 276 10.77 11.77 -3.37
CA ILE A 276 11.99 11.87 -2.57
C ILE A 276 11.59 11.64 -1.12
N ALA A 277 12.36 10.85 -0.39
CA ALA A 277 12.12 10.63 1.02
C ALA A 277 13.46 10.53 1.76
N ASP A 278 13.55 11.21 2.89
CA ASP A 278 14.70 11.20 3.78
C ASP A 278 14.25 10.86 5.20
N ALA A 279 14.98 9.95 5.86
CA ALA A 279 14.82 9.60 7.25
C ALA A 279 16.14 9.77 7.99
N PHE A 280 16.15 10.61 9.00
CA PHE A 280 17.28 10.88 9.84
C PHE A 280 16.98 10.45 11.27
N THR A 281 17.74 9.49 11.79
CA THR A 281 17.56 8.93 13.13
C THR A 281 18.81 9.17 13.97
N VAL A 282 18.64 9.77 15.13
CA VAL A 282 19.68 9.90 16.16
C VAL A 282 19.25 9.13 17.41
N LYS A 283 20.14 8.27 17.92
CA LYS A 283 19.93 7.55 19.19
C LYS A 283 21.08 7.86 20.14
N TRP A 284 20.77 8.06 21.39
CA TRP A 284 21.76 8.26 22.44
C TRP A 284 21.25 7.74 23.77
N ASN A 285 22.16 7.54 24.73
CA ASN A 285 21.80 7.17 26.08
C ASN A 285 22.10 8.35 27.03
N TRP A 286 21.11 8.68 27.84
CA TRP A 286 21.23 9.71 28.86
C TRP A 286 20.82 9.13 30.21
N LYS A 287 21.80 8.96 31.13
CA LYS A 287 21.56 8.43 32.50
C LYS A 287 20.75 7.11 32.52
N GLY A 288 21.01 6.20 31.58
CA GLY A 288 20.34 4.91 31.52
C GLY A 288 18.97 4.94 30.79
N ILE A 289 18.53 6.09 30.27
CA ILE A 289 17.38 6.26 29.42
C ILE A 289 17.86 6.26 27.94
N SER A 290 17.37 5.36 27.15
CA SER A 290 17.65 5.37 25.69
C SER A 290 16.73 6.35 25.00
N MET A 291 17.31 7.39 24.42
CA MET A 291 16.61 8.45 23.68
C MET A 291 16.76 8.22 22.18
N SER A 292 15.74 8.56 21.41
CA SER A 292 15.82 8.61 19.93
C SER A 292 14.97 9.74 19.37
N SER A 293 15.50 10.39 18.34
CA SER A 293 14.80 11.35 17.48
C SER A 293 14.79 10.78 16.08
N ILE A 294 13.62 10.75 15.46
CA ILE A 294 13.40 10.26 14.10
C ILE A 294 12.71 11.37 13.31
N SER A 295 13.50 12.10 12.53
CA SER A 295 13.01 13.16 11.65
C SER A 295 12.85 12.61 10.24
N SER A 296 11.77 12.95 9.56
CA SER A 296 11.63 12.58 8.15
C SER A 296 11.06 13.69 7.27
N TYR A 297 11.47 13.70 6.02
CA TYR A 297 10.91 14.53 4.97
C TYR A 297 10.49 13.67 3.80
N GLN A 298 9.33 13.97 3.22
CA GLN A 298 8.82 13.30 2.03
C GLN A 298 8.31 14.33 1.05
N PHE A 299 8.63 14.11 -0.23
CA PHE A 299 8.15 14.89 -1.36
C PHE A 299 7.57 13.97 -2.43
N ILE A 300 6.42 14.35 -2.97
CA ILE A 300 5.75 13.65 -4.06
C ILE A 300 5.33 14.69 -5.10
N ASP A 301 5.65 14.42 -6.37
CA ASP A 301 5.12 15.12 -7.55
C ASP A 301 4.43 14.07 -8.43
N ASP A 302 3.10 14.10 -8.45
CA ASP A 302 2.22 13.18 -9.18
C ASP A 302 1.55 13.88 -10.34
N ASN A 303 1.44 13.18 -11.47
CA ASN A 303 0.61 13.59 -12.60
C ASN A 303 -0.08 12.34 -13.17
N MET A 304 -1.39 12.33 -13.09
CA MET A 304 -2.25 11.28 -13.61
C MET A 304 -3.30 11.88 -14.53
N THR A 305 -3.54 11.25 -15.67
CA THR A 305 -4.69 11.51 -16.52
C THR A 305 -5.39 10.19 -16.84
N LEU A 306 -6.69 10.19 -16.75
CA LEU A 306 -7.56 9.04 -16.98
C LEU A 306 -8.61 9.39 -18.02
N ASP A 307 -8.84 8.45 -18.95
CA ASP A 307 -10.11 8.29 -19.61
C ASP A 307 -11.10 7.72 -18.57
N GLN A 308 -12.06 8.53 -18.16
CA GLN A 308 -12.89 8.22 -16.98
C GLN A 308 -14.13 7.38 -17.34
N ASP A 309 -14.50 7.28 -18.60
CA ASP A 309 -15.59 6.41 -19.05
C ASP A 309 -15.13 4.99 -19.39
N PHE A 310 -13.81 4.80 -19.65
CA PHE A 310 -13.16 3.53 -19.99
C PHE A 310 -13.72 2.83 -21.24
N LEU A 311 -14.38 3.58 -22.13
CA LEU A 311 -15.07 3.12 -23.32
C LEU A 311 -14.44 3.74 -24.58
N PRO A 312 -14.80 3.28 -25.79
CA PRO A 312 -14.35 3.92 -27.02
C PRO A 312 -15.18 5.17 -27.40
N TYR A 313 -15.58 5.96 -26.40
CA TYR A 313 -16.32 7.20 -26.52
C TYR A 313 -15.60 8.32 -25.82
N SER A 314 -15.68 9.54 -26.34
CA SER A 314 -15.03 10.70 -25.71
C SER A 314 -15.99 11.41 -24.74
N TYR A 315 -16.19 10.84 -23.54
CA TYR A 315 -17.07 11.49 -22.55
C TYR A 315 -16.33 12.53 -21.73
N PHE A 316 -15.32 12.14 -20.99
CA PHE A 316 -14.47 13.09 -20.24
C PHE A 316 -13.19 12.46 -19.75
N THR A 317 -12.18 13.30 -19.65
CA THR A 317 -10.91 12.95 -18.99
C THR A 317 -10.82 13.61 -17.63
N LEU A 318 -10.22 12.89 -16.67
CA LEU A 318 -9.87 13.39 -15.35
C LEU A 318 -8.36 13.49 -15.23
N SER A 319 -7.84 14.66 -14.89
CA SER A 319 -6.44 14.83 -14.51
C SER A 319 -6.30 15.12 -13.02
N GLN A 320 -5.22 14.63 -12.43
CA GLN A 320 -4.81 14.97 -11.07
C GLN A 320 -3.30 15.25 -11.07
N ILE A 321 -2.94 16.49 -10.81
CA ILE A 321 -1.55 16.95 -10.71
C ILE A 321 -1.36 17.40 -9.27
N ARG A 322 -0.52 16.66 -8.51
CA ARG A 322 -0.37 16.90 -7.08
C ARG A 322 1.09 17.04 -6.69
N ARG A 323 1.39 18.06 -5.89
CA ARG A 323 2.65 18.22 -5.19
C ARG A 323 2.41 18.17 -3.69
N GLU A 324 3.15 17.32 -3.00
CA GLU A 324 2.96 17.10 -1.58
C GLU A 324 4.29 17.12 -0.84
N HIS A 325 4.32 17.82 0.27
CA HIS A 325 5.43 17.87 1.21
C HIS A 325 4.96 17.38 2.57
N VAL A 326 5.73 16.49 3.20
CA VAL A 326 5.45 15.98 4.54
C VAL A 326 6.71 16.03 5.38
N LEU A 327 6.57 16.55 6.59
CA LEU A 327 7.58 16.52 7.64
C LEU A 327 7.03 15.73 8.82
N THR A 328 7.84 14.87 9.42
CA THR A 328 7.48 14.16 10.65
C THR A 328 8.64 14.17 11.64
N GLU A 329 8.32 14.20 12.93
CA GLU A 329 9.27 14.03 14.03
C GLU A 329 8.70 13.06 15.07
N ASP A 330 9.50 12.08 15.51
CA ASP A 330 9.14 11.12 16.56
C ASP A 330 10.23 11.07 17.63
N LEU A 331 9.98 11.70 18.78
CA LEU A 331 10.88 11.71 19.93
C LEU A 331 10.50 10.60 20.89
N ILE A 332 11.42 9.69 21.19
CA ILE A 332 11.15 8.51 21.99
C ILE A 332 12.18 8.39 23.13
N ALA A 333 11.69 8.24 24.34
CA ALA A 333 12.47 7.91 25.54
C ALA A 333 12.10 6.51 26.04
N LYS A 334 13.10 5.64 26.24
CA LYS A 334 12.91 4.27 26.72
C LYS A 334 13.70 4.04 28.00
N TYR A 335 13.00 3.54 29.00
CA TYR A 335 13.57 3.15 30.28
C TYR A 335 13.40 1.65 30.48
N LYS A 336 14.48 0.97 30.86
CA LYS A 336 14.46 -0.47 31.12
C LYS A 336 15.08 -0.73 32.48
N HIS A 337 14.33 -1.33 33.39
CA HIS A 337 14.80 -1.74 34.70
C HIS A 337 14.22 -3.10 35.09
N ARG A 338 15.08 -4.12 35.23
CA ARG A 338 14.68 -5.49 35.61
C ARG A 338 13.43 -5.96 34.83
N ASP A 339 12.29 -6.05 35.53
CA ASP A 339 11.02 -6.54 35.04
C ASP A 339 10.11 -5.45 34.46
N TYR A 340 10.54 -4.18 34.53
CA TYR A 340 9.77 -3.04 34.07
C TYR A 340 10.43 -2.36 32.87
N ASN A 341 9.65 -2.12 31.84
CA ASN A 341 10.05 -1.31 30.69
C ASN A 341 9.00 -0.25 30.45
N ALA A 342 9.44 0.98 30.24
CA ALA A 342 8.59 2.11 29.87
C ALA A 342 9.07 2.76 28.57
N LEU A 343 8.14 3.24 27.81
CA LEU A 343 8.35 4.04 26.61
C LEU A 343 7.46 5.28 26.71
N LEU A 344 8.05 6.44 26.54
CA LEU A 344 7.35 7.72 26.37
C LEU A 344 7.73 8.28 25.01
N GLY A 345 6.77 8.78 24.24
CA GLY A 345 7.03 9.38 22.97
C GLY A 345 6.17 10.60 22.65
N PHE A 346 6.70 11.45 21.79
CA PHE A 346 6.04 12.60 21.21
C PHE A 346 6.18 12.52 19.71
N PHE A 347 5.06 12.63 19.00
CA PHE A 347 5.04 12.62 17.54
C PHE A 347 4.41 13.91 17.02
N ALA A 348 5.00 14.47 15.97
CA ALA A 348 4.44 15.61 15.27
C ALA A 348 4.57 15.40 13.77
N PHE A 349 3.62 15.95 13.00
CA PHE A 349 3.72 16.00 11.56
C PHE A 349 3.13 17.30 10.99
N TYR A 350 3.63 17.67 9.83
CA TYR A 350 3.06 18.69 8.96
C TYR A 350 3.00 18.17 7.53
N ARG A 351 1.87 18.31 6.88
CA ARG A 351 1.62 17.93 5.49
C ARG A 351 1.03 19.10 4.74
N HIS A 352 1.61 19.43 3.60
CA HIS A 352 1.11 20.42 2.65
C HIS A 352 0.98 19.76 1.28
N SER A 353 -0.17 19.94 0.64
CA SER A 353 -0.46 19.35 -0.67
C SER A 353 -1.19 20.35 -1.53
N ASP A 354 -0.62 20.66 -2.69
CA ASP A 354 -1.26 21.39 -3.77
C ASP A 354 -1.72 20.40 -4.83
N MET A 355 -2.95 20.53 -5.29
CA MET A 355 -3.52 19.64 -6.30
C MET A 355 -4.36 20.42 -7.31
N ASP A 356 -4.05 20.21 -8.59
CA ASP A 356 -4.88 20.61 -9.72
C ASP A 356 -5.63 19.38 -10.23
N ALA A 357 -6.95 19.45 -10.34
CA ALA A 357 -7.79 18.32 -10.73
C ALA A 357 -8.85 18.74 -11.77
N PRO A 358 -8.44 19.14 -12.99
CA PRO A 358 -9.40 19.45 -14.05
C PRO A 358 -10.10 18.18 -14.54
N VAL A 359 -11.41 18.34 -14.80
CA VAL A 359 -12.21 17.39 -15.57
C VAL A 359 -12.59 18.07 -16.87
N THR A 360 -12.21 17.46 -18.00
CA THR A 360 -12.53 18.00 -19.32
C THR A 360 -13.63 17.16 -19.95
N PHE A 361 -14.82 17.75 -20.11
CA PHE A 361 -15.90 17.16 -20.88
C PHE A 361 -15.56 17.24 -22.36
N LEU A 362 -15.83 16.16 -23.08
CA LEU A 362 -15.56 15.99 -24.49
C LEU A 362 -16.88 15.82 -25.25
N ASP A 363 -16.81 15.72 -26.59
CA ASP A 363 -17.94 15.78 -27.49
C ASP A 363 -19.08 14.80 -27.13
N ASP A 364 -18.77 13.51 -26.97
CA ASP A 364 -19.77 12.49 -26.61
C ASP A 364 -20.35 12.73 -25.21
N GLY A 365 -19.53 13.18 -24.26
CA GLY A 365 -19.97 13.51 -22.92
C GLY A 365 -20.92 14.70 -22.86
N ILE A 366 -20.62 15.73 -23.63
CA ILE A 366 -21.52 16.90 -23.79
C ILE A 366 -22.85 16.43 -24.38
N ALA A 367 -22.81 15.70 -25.50
CA ALA A 367 -24.01 15.26 -26.20
C ALA A 367 -24.89 14.31 -25.35
N GLN A 368 -24.27 13.29 -24.70
CA GLN A 368 -25.04 12.24 -24.02
C GLN A 368 -25.39 12.57 -22.56
N LEU A 369 -24.51 13.26 -21.83
CA LEU A 369 -24.69 13.51 -20.39
C LEU A 369 -25.34 14.87 -20.11
N ILE A 370 -25.15 15.87 -21.00
CA ILE A 370 -25.64 17.22 -20.81
C ILE A 370 -26.81 17.51 -21.74
N GLU A 371 -26.58 17.55 -23.06
CA GLU A 371 -27.58 17.96 -24.04
C GLU A 371 -28.78 17.02 -24.07
N LYS A 372 -28.57 15.72 -24.21
CA LYS A 372 -29.63 14.72 -24.30
C LYS A 372 -30.60 14.76 -23.12
N ASN A 373 -30.07 14.87 -21.90
CA ASN A 373 -30.91 14.93 -20.70
C ASN A 373 -31.75 16.22 -20.68
N ARG A 374 -31.17 17.33 -21.06
CA ARG A 374 -31.87 18.63 -21.11
C ARG A 374 -32.88 18.68 -22.24
N ASN A 375 -32.50 18.17 -23.43
CA ASN A 375 -33.33 18.21 -24.62
C ASN A 375 -34.53 17.26 -24.50
N ASN A 376 -34.36 16.10 -23.84
CA ASN A 376 -35.47 15.20 -23.53
C ASN A 376 -36.48 15.85 -22.56
N ALA A 377 -36.03 16.71 -21.64
CA ALA A 377 -36.91 17.40 -20.71
C ALA A 377 -37.65 18.59 -21.37
N ASN A 378 -37.12 19.12 -22.48
CA ASN A 378 -37.74 20.26 -23.19
C ASN A 378 -37.36 20.20 -24.68
N ALA A 379 -38.14 19.44 -25.46
CA ALA A 379 -37.90 19.25 -26.88
C ALA A 379 -38.22 20.49 -27.76
N ASP A 380 -39.05 21.41 -27.28
CA ASP A 380 -39.42 22.62 -27.99
C ASP A 380 -38.28 23.66 -27.96
N TYR A 381 -37.43 23.58 -26.92
CA TYR A 381 -36.29 24.48 -26.72
C TYR A 381 -35.03 23.69 -26.36
N PRO A 382 -34.52 22.84 -27.29
CA PRO A 382 -33.29 22.10 -27.08
C PRO A 382 -32.10 23.02 -26.97
N ILE A 383 -31.06 22.53 -26.30
CA ILE A 383 -29.78 23.20 -26.15
C ILE A 383 -28.73 22.58 -27.07
N VAL A 384 -27.81 23.39 -27.53
CA VAL A 384 -26.61 23.01 -28.27
C VAL A 384 -25.42 23.68 -27.60
N TRP A 385 -24.47 22.87 -27.12
CA TRP A 385 -23.27 23.40 -26.46
C TRP A 385 -22.36 24.06 -27.50
N GLN A 386 -21.76 25.21 -27.17
CA GLN A 386 -20.97 25.97 -28.13
C GLN A 386 -19.60 25.38 -28.42
N SER A 387 -19.03 24.68 -27.43
CA SER A 387 -17.72 24.03 -27.55
C SER A 387 -17.89 22.53 -27.55
N ARG A 388 -17.06 21.83 -28.32
CA ARG A 388 -16.97 20.35 -28.27
C ARG A 388 -16.17 19.81 -27.11
N GLU A 389 -15.49 20.70 -26.38
CA GLU A 389 -14.83 20.40 -25.13
C GLU A 389 -14.89 21.58 -24.17
N PHE A 390 -14.99 21.33 -22.88
CA PHE A 390 -14.84 22.37 -21.86
C PHE A 390 -14.31 21.78 -20.56
N PRO A 391 -13.34 22.46 -19.92
CA PRO A 391 -12.80 22.02 -18.65
C PRO A 391 -13.59 22.56 -17.46
N LEU A 392 -13.77 21.72 -16.46
CA LEU A 392 -14.10 22.07 -15.10
C LEU A 392 -12.80 22.13 -14.29
N TYR A 393 -12.31 23.32 -14.01
CA TYR A 393 -11.07 23.49 -13.25
C TYR A 393 -11.33 23.42 -11.75
N SER A 394 -10.52 22.63 -11.04
CA SER A 394 -10.52 22.59 -9.57
C SER A 394 -9.09 22.58 -9.04
N ASN A 395 -8.81 23.51 -8.12
CA ASN A 395 -7.54 23.60 -7.42
C ASN A 395 -7.77 23.43 -5.92
N PHE A 396 -6.89 22.71 -5.26
CA PHE A 396 -6.97 22.39 -3.84
C PHE A 396 -5.63 22.63 -3.17
N VAL A 397 -5.66 23.36 -2.05
CA VAL A 397 -4.55 23.48 -1.12
C VAL A 397 -4.97 22.81 0.18
N MET A 398 -4.33 21.69 0.49
CA MET A 398 -4.60 20.95 1.73
C MET A 398 -3.43 21.05 2.68
N GLN A 399 -3.72 21.46 3.91
CA GLN A 399 -2.76 21.49 5.01
C GLN A 399 -3.27 20.62 6.16
N SER A 400 -2.44 19.72 6.65
CA SER A 400 -2.77 18.93 7.82
C SER A 400 -1.57 18.91 8.76
N TYR A 401 -1.82 19.11 10.04
CA TYR A 401 -0.79 18.97 11.07
C TYR A 401 -1.35 18.29 12.30
N GLY A 402 -0.51 17.61 13.01
CA GLY A 402 -0.91 16.94 14.23
C GLY A 402 0.24 16.76 15.20
N ILE A 403 -0.13 16.65 16.47
CA ILE A 403 0.76 16.35 17.58
C ILE A 403 0.17 15.22 18.43
N ALA A 404 1.04 14.39 18.97
CA ALA A 404 0.62 13.31 19.84
C ALA A 404 1.61 13.07 20.97
N ALA A 405 1.09 12.71 22.13
CA ALA A 405 1.86 12.16 23.23
C ALA A 405 1.42 10.72 23.48
N TYR A 406 2.37 9.80 23.67
CA TYR A 406 2.04 8.40 23.89
C TYR A 406 2.98 7.76 24.92
N HIS A 407 2.43 6.80 25.66
CA HIS A 407 3.14 6.04 26.68
C HIS A 407 2.79 4.57 26.59
N GLN A 408 3.77 3.71 26.84
CA GLN A 408 3.58 2.27 27.01
C GLN A 408 4.45 1.75 28.13
N SER A 409 3.84 1.07 29.08
CA SER A 409 4.51 0.35 30.17
C SER A 409 4.34 -1.14 30.00
N THR A 410 5.40 -1.89 30.26
CA THR A 410 5.39 -3.35 30.29
C THR A 410 5.99 -3.83 31.59
N TYR A 411 5.28 -4.70 32.30
CA TYR A 411 5.71 -5.31 33.55
C TYR A 411 5.69 -6.84 33.48
N ASN A 412 6.79 -7.49 33.87
CA ASN A 412 6.91 -8.93 33.92
C ASN A 412 6.72 -9.40 35.38
N LEU A 413 5.77 -10.30 35.60
CA LEU A 413 5.47 -10.90 36.89
C LEU A 413 5.48 -12.42 36.77
N GLY A 414 6.59 -13.05 37.10
CA GLY A 414 6.77 -14.49 36.93
C GLY A 414 6.59 -14.92 35.46
N ARG A 415 5.54 -15.69 35.20
CA ARG A 415 5.17 -16.13 33.83
C ARG A 415 4.24 -15.17 33.12
N PHE A 416 3.77 -14.12 33.78
CA PHE A 416 2.91 -13.14 33.17
C PHE A 416 3.69 -11.93 32.70
N ARG A 417 3.22 -11.35 31.58
CA ARG A 417 3.63 -10.02 31.11
C ARG A 417 2.39 -9.19 30.88
N PHE A 418 2.34 -8.05 31.50
CA PHE A 418 1.29 -7.06 31.34
C PHE A 418 1.84 -5.88 30.53
N THR A 419 1.09 -5.44 29.52
CA THR A 419 1.44 -4.22 28.77
C THR A 419 0.23 -3.30 28.75
N ALA A 420 0.41 -2.05 29.15
CA ALA A 420 -0.59 -1.00 29.08
C ALA A 420 -0.03 0.19 28.30
N GLY A 421 -0.80 0.71 27.39
CA GLY A 421 -0.43 1.84 26.55
C GLY A 421 -1.57 2.83 26.40
N ILE A 422 -1.23 4.08 26.20
CA ILE A 422 -2.17 5.17 25.96
C ILE A 422 -1.52 6.19 25.00
N ARG A 423 -2.32 6.75 24.10
CA ARG A 423 -1.92 7.85 23.22
C ARG A 423 -3.04 8.86 23.13
N LEU A 424 -2.67 10.13 23.19
CA LEU A 424 -3.54 11.25 22.86
C LEU A 424 -3.04 11.87 21.56
N ASP A 425 -3.91 11.91 20.56
CA ASP A 425 -3.62 12.38 19.21
C ASP A 425 -4.53 13.58 18.89
N TYR A 426 -3.94 14.73 18.56
CA TYR A 426 -4.64 15.90 18.04
C TYR A 426 -4.21 16.14 16.60
N GLU A 427 -5.17 16.38 15.74
CA GLU A 427 -4.95 16.66 14.33
C GLU A 427 -5.89 17.77 13.87
N ARG A 428 -5.38 18.68 13.06
CA ARG A 428 -6.15 19.66 12.31
C ARG A 428 -5.90 19.49 10.82
N SER A 429 -6.98 19.51 10.04
CA SER A 429 -6.97 19.45 8.58
C SER A 429 -7.69 20.67 8.02
N CYS A 430 -7.07 21.34 7.04
CA CYS A 430 -7.60 22.50 6.33
C CYS A 430 -7.63 22.20 4.84
N LEU A 431 -8.64 22.72 4.15
CA LEU A 431 -8.79 22.65 2.71
C LEU A 431 -9.23 24.03 2.19
N ASP A 432 -8.41 24.63 1.34
CA ASP A 432 -8.79 25.75 0.49
C ASP A 432 -9.05 25.21 -0.92
N TYR A 433 -10.20 25.55 -1.49
CA TYR A 433 -10.57 25.11 -2.82
C TYR A 433 -11.00 26.27 -3.71
N ARG A 434 -10.71 26.15 -5.00
CA ARG A 434 -11.17 27.04 -6.06
C ARG A 434 -11.58 26.21 -7.25
N SER A 435 -12.84 26.33 -7.64
CA SER A 435 -13.38 25.64 -8.79
C SER A 435 -14.06 26.63 -9.71
N HIS A 436 -13.84 26.51 -11.01
CA HIS A 436 -14.48 27.39 -11.98
C HIS A 436 -14.74 26.66 -13.30
N CYS A 437 -15.80 27.12 -13.98
CA CYS A 437 -16.15 26.73 -15.33
C CYS A 437 -16.54 27.99 -16.11
N ASN A 438 -16.07 28.08 -17.33
CA ASN A 438 -16.48 29.11 -18.26
C ASN A 438 -16.78 28.46 -19.61
N SER A 439 -18.06 28.42 -19.98
CA SER A 439 -18.57 27.80 -21.20
C SER A 439 -19.89 28.45 -21.60
N GLY A 440 -20.61 27.90 -22.58
CA GLY A 440 -21.91 28.39 -22.99
C GLY A 440 -22.67 27.45 -23.91
N TYR A 441 -23.94 27.66 -23.98
CA TYR A 441 -24.82 26.92 -24.91
C TYR A 441 -25.86 27.83 -25.53
N ASP A 442 -26.32 27.44 -26.71
CA ASP A 442 -27.41 28.07 -27.42
C ASP A 442 -28.72 27.33 -27.18
N VAL A 443 -29.79 28.03 -26.94
CA VAL A 443 -31.16 27.49 -26.89
C VAL A 443 -31.78 27.70 -28.25
N ILE A 444 -32.29 26.63 -28.86
CA ILE A 444 -32.87 26.63 -30.19
C ILE A 444 -34.40 26.55 -30.04
N ASP A 445 -35.10 27.45 -30.68
CA ASP A 445 -36.55 27.37 -30.80
C ASP A 445 -36.93 26.44 -31.94
N MET A 446 -37.60 25.35 -31.57
CA MET A 446 -38.08 24.29 -32.49
C MET A 446 -39.60 24.38 -32.73
N THR A 447 -40.29 25.36 -32.18
CA THR A 447 -41.75 25.51 -32.30
C THR A 447 -42.19 26.04 -33.66
N GLY A 448 -41.27 26.64 -34.39
CA GLY A 448 -41.51 27.14 -35.77
C GLY A 448 -41.17 26.15 -36.84
N PRO A 449 -41.42 26.47 -38.13
CA PRO A 449 -41.15 25.60 -39.28
C PRO A 449 -39.65 25.41 -39.55
N THR A 450 -38.80 26.26 -39.05
CA THR A 450 -37.33 26.19 -39.10
C THR A 450 -36.74 26.50 -37.73
N PRO A 451 -35.74 25.72 -37.29
CA PRO A 451 -35.04 25.99 -36.04
C PRO A 451 -34.41 27.41 -36.07
N THR A 452 -34.61 28.16 -34.99
CA THR A 452 -34.02 29.51 -34.82
C THR A 452 -33.34 29.64 -33.47
N LEU A 453 -32.27 30.44 -33.40
CA LEU A 453 -31.63 30.77 -32.14
C LEU A 453 -32.59 31.53 -31.25
N TYR A 454 -33.03 30.93 -30.12
CA TYR A 454 -33.89 31.62 -29.13
C TYR A 454 -33.08 32.53 -28.21
N ARG A 455 -31.97 31.98 -27.65
CA ARG A 455 -31.04 32.79 -26.83
C ARG A 455 -29.71 32.08 -26.69
N HIS A 456 -28.69 32.86 -26.44
CA HIS A 456 -27.39 32.42 -25.93
C HIS A 456 -27.40 32.40 -24.40
N GLN A 457 -26.76 31.41 -23.76
CA GLN A 457 -26.64 31.32 -22.32
C GLN A 457 -25.20 31.02 -21.93
N ASP A 458 -24.54 31.96 -21.25
CA ASP A 458 -23.25 31.74 -20.63
C ASP A 458 -23.38 30.84 -19.41
N VAL A 459 -22.45 29.91 -19.24
CA VAL A 459 -22.29 29.05 -18.08
C VAL A 459 -21.02 29.48 -17.36
N ILE A 460 -21.14 30.45 -16.49
CA ILE A 460 -20.04 30.98 -15.68
C ILE A 460 -20.27 30.54 -14.25
N ILE A 461 -19.48 29.56 -13.79
CA ILE A 461 -19.54 29.05 -12.43
C ILE A 461 -18.21 29.32 -11.73
N SER A 462 -18.27 29.91 -10.56
CA SER A 462 -17.13 30.13 -9.70
C SER A 462 -17.51 29.68 -8.28
N ASP A 463 -16.74 28.79 -7.73
CA ASP A 463 -16.93 28.32 -6.37
C ASP A 463 -15.59 28.26 -5.65
N ASN A 464 -15.49 28.92 -4.53
CA ASN A 464 -14.28 28.93 -3.72
C ASN A 464 -14.64 28.96 -2.24
N GLY A 465 -13.80 28.38 -1.44
CA GLY A 465 -14.03 28.32 0.00
C GLY A 465 -12.85 27.77 0.77
N SER A 466 -12.97 27.89 2.08
CA SER A 466 -12.01 27.36 3.04
C SER A 466 -12.76 26.53 4.10
N LEU A 467 -12.31 25.30 4.32
CA LEU A 467 -12.88 24.37 5.28
C LEU A 467 -11.81 23.93 6.26
N SER A 468 -12.19 23.71 7.52
CA SER A 468 -11.29 23.15 8.53
C SER A 468 -12.00 22.18 9.45
N GLN A 469 -11.26 21.19 9.94
CA GLN A 469 -11.72 20.20 10.92
C GLN A 469 -10.62 19.91 11.95
N ASP A 470 -11.04 19.68 13.19
CA ASP A 470 -10.18 19.31 14.31
C ASP A 470 -10.58 17.94 14.85
N PHE A 471 -9.59 17.09 15.16
CA PHE A 471 -9.82 15.76 15.68
C PHE A 471 -8.99 15.54 16.95
N LEU A 472 -9.62 15.02 17.99
CA LEU A 472 -8.94 14.59 19.21
C LEU A 472 -9.27 13.13 19.48
N GLN A 473 -8.26 12.27 19.58
CA GLN A 473 -8.44 10.84 19.78
C GLN A 473 -7.62 10.31 20.95
N LEU A 474 -8.28 9.56 21.83
CA LEU A 474 -7.63 8.79 22.89
C LEU A 474 -7.57 7.33 22.48
N LEU A 475 -6.37 6.73 22.48
CA LEU A 475 -6.06 5.41 21.94
C LEU A 475 -5.42 4.51 23.00
N PRO A 476 -6.24 3.90 23.88
CA PRO A 476 -5.77 2.95 24.87
C PRO A 476 -5.47 1.58 24.27
N LYS A 477 -4.53 0.86 24.88
CA LYS A 477 -4.22 -0.55 24.63
C LYS A 477 -3.89 -1.25 25.94
N PHE A 478 -4.38 -2.46 26.11
CA PHE A 478 -3.99 -3.34 27.21
C PHE A 478 -3.79 -4.74 26.69
N SER A 479 -2.78 -5.44 27.21
CA SER A 479 -2.55 -6.83 26.87
C SER A 479 -1.89 -7.60 28.00
N VAL A 480 -2.12 -8.92 28.00
CA VAL A 480 -1.51 -9.86 28.91
C VAL A 480 -0.98 -11.06 28.11
N SER A 481 0.24 -11.49 28.41
CA SER A 481 0.81 -12.74 27.90
C SER A 481 1.14 -13.66 29.07
N TYR A 482 0.90 -14.95 28.90
CA TYR A 482 1.31 -16.03 29.80
C TYR A 482 2.31 -16.93 29.10
N PHE A 483 3.51 -17.04 29.65
CA PHE A 483 4.59 -17.84 29.07
C PHE A 483 4.47 -19.31 29.46
N LEU A 484 4.52 -20.16 28.43
CA LEU A 484 4.54 -21.62 28.57
C LEU A 484 6.00 -22.07 28.75
N GLY A 485 6.29 -22.72 29.88
CA GLY A 485 7.65 -23.15 30.19
C GLY A 485 8.60 -22.03 30.65
N ASN A 486 9.81 -22.42 31.02
CA ASN A 486 10.82 -21.52 31.59
C ASN A 486 11.60 -20.77 30.50
N ALA A 487 11.74 -21.33 29.33
CA ALA A 487 12.45 -20.71 28.18
C ALA A 487 11.72 -19.52 27.57
N ARG A 488 10.44 -19.31 27.91
CA ARG A 488 9.58 -18.24 27.35
C ARG A 488 9.49 -18.23 25.81
N SER A 489 9.75 -19.37 25.17
CA SER A 489 9.70 -19.52 23.72
C SER A 489 8.27 -19.70 23.19
N SER A 490 7.32 -19.99 24.07
CA SER A 490 5.90 -20.14 23.77
C SER A 490 5.05 -19.33 24.71
N SER A 491 3.94 -18.77 24.24
CA SER A 491 3.03 -17.97 25.05
C SER A 491 1.59 -18.04 24.55
N ILE A 492 0.66 -17.76 25.45
CA ILE A 492 -0.74 -17.43 25.14
C ILE A 492 -0.96 -15.98 25.55
N TYR A 493 -1.71 -15.24 24.77
CA TYR A 493 -1.96 -13.83 25.04
C TYR A 493 -3.40 -13.42 24.78
N ALA A 494 -3.80 -12.35 25.46
CA ALA A 494 -5.03 -11.62 25.16
C ALA A 494 -4.72 -10.11 25.05
N SER A 495 -5.39 -9.42 24.16
CA SER A 495 -5.23 -7.99 23.98
C SER A 495 -6.53 -7.28 23.63
N ILE A 496 -6.64 -6.03 24.06
CA ILE A 496 -7.67 -5.08 23.67
C ILE A 496 -7.01 -3.76 23.30
N GLY A 497 -7.43 -3.15 22.19
CA GLY A 497 -6.89 -1.88 21.75
C GLY A 497 -7.85 -1.11 20.86
N LYS A 498 -7.73 0.23 20.94
CA LYS A 498 -8.47 1.15 20.08
C LYS A 498 -7.60 1.57 18.91
N GLY A 499 -8.17 1.49 17.71
CA GLY A 499 -7.59 2.02 16.48
C GLY A 499 -8.38 3.19 15.94
N TYR A 500 -7.76 4.03 15.13
CA TYR A 500 -8.47 5.04 14.38
C TYR A 500 -7.81 5.33 13.02
N LYS A 501 -8.63 5.84 12.12
CA LYS A 501 -8.27 6.40 10.83
C LYS A 501 -8.75 7.86 10.81
N ALA A 502 -7.89 8.79 10.39
CA ALA A 502 -8.20 10.22 10.44
C ALA A 502 -9.41 10.59 9.57
N GLY A 503 -10.12 11.62 9.96
CA GLY A 503 -11.07 12.32 9.10
C GLY A 503 -10.36 13.24 8.12
N GLY A 504 -11.13 13.99 7.34
CA GLY A 504 -10.56 14.92 6.36
C GLY A 504 -11.55 15.41 5.33
N PHE A 505 -11.03 15.74 4.17
CA PHE A 505 -11.79 16.23 3.02
C PHE A 505 -11.52 15.36 1.82
N ASN A 506 -12.56 14.93 1.13
CA ASN A 506 -12.46 14.18 -0.11
C ASN A 506 -12.35 15.12 -1.32
N ASN A 507 -11.14 15.45 -1.70
CA ASN A 507 -10.86 16.31 -2.85
C ASN A 507 -11.02 15.60 -4.21
N GLN A 508 -11.00 14.26 -4.25
CA GLN A 508 -11.22 13.51 -5.49
C GLN A 508 -12.66 13.65 -6.02
N MET A 509 -13.58 14.07 -5.15
CA MET A 509 -15.00 14.22 -5.46
C MET A 509 -15.41 15.64 -5.90
N PHE A 510 -14.48 16.59 -5.91
CA PHE A 510 -14.83 17.95 -6.34
C PHE A 510 -15.20 18.06 -7.81
N SER A 511 -14.71 17.18 -8.67
CA SER A 511 -15.15 17.09 -10.06
C SER A 511 -16.64 16.78 -10.14
N ASP A 512 -17.10 15.86 -9.31
CA ASP A 512 -18.51 15.46 -9.23
C ASP A 512 -19.35 16.59 -8.62
N VAL A 513 -18.80 17.27 -7.61
CA VAL A 513 -19.36 18.49 -7.00
C VAL A 513 -19.58 19.58 -8.05
N LEU A 514 -18.56 19.84 -8.87
CA LEU A 514 -18.64 20.90 -9.88
C LEU A 514 -19.56 20.51 -11.04
N GLN A 515 -19.55 19.24 -11.45
CA GLN A 515 -20.51 18.70 -12.43
C GLN A 515 -21.95 18.90 -11.95
N GLN A 516 -22.23 18.59 -10.69
CA GLN A 516 -23.56 18.78 -10.12
C GLN A 516 -23.95 20.26 -10.03
N LYS A 517 -22.98 21.17 -9.82
CA LYS A 517 -23.24 22.62 -9.91
C LYS A 517 -23.58 23.05 -11.33
N VAL A 518 -22.91 22.53 -12.36
CA VAL A 518 -23.31 22.75 -13.76
C VAL A 518 -24.74 22.28 -13.99
N MET A 519 -25.08 21.08 -13.52
CA MET A 519 -26.43 20.52 -13.65
C MET A 519 -27.46 21.33 -12.86
N SER A 520 -27.12 21.83 -11.68
CA SER A 520 -28.00 22.71 -10.87
C SER A 520 -28.19 24.07 -11.54
N PHE A 521 -27.14 24.66 -12.11
CA PHE A 521 -27.24 25.89 -12.90
C PHE A 521 -28.22 25.73 -14.08
N MET A 522 -28.26 24.59 -14.69
CA MET A 522 -29.15 24.24 -15.78
C MET A 522 -30.58 23.83 -15.30
N GLY A 523 -30.83 23.81 -13.99
CA GLY A 523 -32.10 23.38 -13.41
C GLY A 523 -32.34 21.87 -13.45
N LEU A 524 -31.32 21.06 -13.66
CA LEU A 524 -31.37 19.60 -13.77
C LEU A 524 -31.02 18.88 -12.45
N ALA A 525 -30.49 19.59 -11.45
CA ALA A 525 -30.15 19.05 -10.13
C ALA A 525 -30.45 20.07 -9.01
N ALA A 526 -30.63 19.60 -7.79
CA ALA A 526 -30.77 20.45 -6.61
C ALA A 526 -29.40 21.03 -6.18
N PRO A 527 -29.33 22.26 -5.64
CA PRO A 527 -28.13 22.78 -5.01
C PRO A 527 -27.80 22.03 -3.72
N TYR A 528 -26.52 21.97 -3.37
CA TYR A 528 -26.06 21.28 -2.15
C TYR A 528 -24.91 22.05 -1.47
N ASP A 529 -24.66 21.73 -0.19
CA ASP A 529 -23.54 22.30 0.56
C ASP A 529 -22.26 21.46 0.32
N VAL A 530 -21.22 22.14 -0.19
CA VAL A 530 -19.91 21.52 -0.43
C VAL A 530 -19.34 20.89 0.83
N ARG A 531 -19.52 21.54 1.99
CA ARG A 531 -19.02 21.05 3.28
C ARG A 531 -19.61 19.68 3.63
N GLU A 532 -20.91 19.49 3.43
CA GLU A 532 -21.60 18.23 3.78
C GLU A 532 -21.13 17.07 2.90
N ILE A 533 -20.77 17.33 1.66
CA ILE A 533 -20.38 16.30 0.69
C ILE A 533 -18.92 15.90 0.82
N VAL A 534 -18.01 16.87 1.00
CA VAL A 534 -16.58 16.59 0.97
C VAL A 534 -15.98 16.26 2.34
N THR A 535 -16.71 16.55 3.43
CA THR A 535 -16.24 16.38 4.80
C THR A 535 -16.56 15.00 5.36
N TYR A 536 -15.58 14.33 5.94
CA TYR A 536 -15.82 13.07 6.64
C TYR A 536 -15.09 13.03 8.00
N LYS A 537 -15.72 12.34 8.96
CA LYS A 537 -15.27 12.21 10.36
C LYS A 537 -14.26 11.06 10.50
N PRO A 538 -13.45 11.02 11.58
CA PRO A 538 -12.60 9.88 11.89
C PRO A 538 -13.40 8.58 12.03
N GLU A 539 -12.84 7.51 11.49
CA GLU A 539 -13.28 6.14 11.72
C GLU A 539 -12.54 5.55 12.90
N THR A 540 -13.23 4.82 13.79
CA THR A 540 -12.63 4.22 14.97
C THR A 540 -12.97 2.74 15.09
N SER A 541 -12.07 1.97 15.71
CA SER A 541 -12.29 0.55 15.98
C SER A 541 -11.88 0.15 17.39
N TRP A 542 -12.56 -0.88 17.94
CA TRP A 542 -12.11 -1.64 19.09
C TRP A 542 -11.82 -3.06 18.66
N ASN A 543 -10.60 -3.51 18.92
CA ASN A 543 -10.14 -4.86 18.63
C ASN A 543 -9.96 -5.65 19.93
N TYR A 544 -10.50 -6.85 19.93
CA TYR A 544 -10.33 -7.87 20.97
C TYR A 544 -9.64 -9.07 20.32
N GLU A 545 -8.55 -9.53 20.90
CA GLU A 545 -7.74 -10.59 20.33
C GLU A 545 -7.28 -11.57 21.40
N LEU A 546 -7.36 -12.86 21.07
CA LEU A 546 -6.78 -13.97 21.82
C LEU A 546 -5.88 -14.75 20.89
N GLY A 547 -4.65 -15.05 21.31
CA GLY A 547 -3.73 -15.77 20.45
C GLY A 547 -2.66 -16.56 21.20
N THR A 548 -1.86 -17.29 20.44
CA THR A 548 -0.76 -18.11 20.95
C THR A 548 0.42 -18.06 19.99
N HIS A 549 1.61 -18.09 20.56
CA HIS A 549 2.88 -18.32 19.87
C HIS A 549 3.48 -19.60 20.41
N LEU A 550 3.75 -20.55 19.56
CA LEU A 550 4.30 -21.85 19.92
C LEU A 550 5.63 -22.10 19.21
N SER A 551 6.63 -22.52 19.98
CA SER A 551 7.90 -23.00 19.46
C SER A 551 8.15 -24.38 20.07
N LEU A 552 8.14 -25.40 19.22
CA LEU A 552 8.17 -26.80 19.59
C LEU A 552 9.40 -27.48 18.96
N LEU A 553 9.85 -28.55 19.57
CA LEU A 553 10.99 -29.37 19.09
C LEU A 553 12.23 -28.52 18.82
N ASP A 554 12.64 -27.73 19.82
CA ASP A 554 13.79 -26.79 19.74
C ASP A 554 13.72 -25.82 18.54
N GLY A 555 12.52 -25.34 18.27
CA GLY A 555 12.28 -24.37 17.19
C GLY A 555 12.09 -24.99 15.79
N LYS A 556 12.16 -26.31 15.61
CA LYS A 556 11.87 -26.95 14.32
C LYS A 556 10.43 -26.74 13.86
N ILE A 557 9.52 -26.50 14.78
CA ILE A 557 8.13 -26.16 14.50
C ILE A 557 7.81 -24.85 15.21
N THR A 558 7.42 -23.84 14.44
CA THR A 558 6.82 -22.62 14.98
C THR A 558 5.40 -22.49 14.47
N ALA A 559 4.47 -22.19 15.37
CA ALA A 559 3.06 -22.01 15.04
C ALA A 559 2.52 -20.80 15.78
N ASP A 560 1.80 -19.95 15.05
CA ASP A 560 1.08 -18.80 15.58
C ASP A 560 -0.40 -18.97 15.24
N ALA A 561 -1.26 -18.74 16.21
CA ALA A 561 -2.69 -18.71 15.97
C ALA A 561 -3.34 -17.58 16.75
N SER A 562 -4.38 -16.96 16.16
CA SER A 562 -5.17 -15.95 16.84
C SER A 562 -6.62 -15.94 16.38
N ALA A 563 -7.51 -15.55 17.29
CA ALA A 563 -8.88 -15.19 16.99
C ALA A 563 -9.09 -13.73 17.35
N PHE A 564 -9.82 -13.00 16.51
CA PHE A 564 -10.07 -11.58 16.71
C PHE A 564 -11.54 -11.23 16.50
N PHE A 565 -11.96 -10.16 17.19
CA PHE A 565 -13.24 -9.52 17.01
C PHE A 565 -13.03 -8.00 17.00
N ILE A 566 -13.48 -7.32 15.94
CA ILE A 566 -13.30 -5.88 15.74
C ILE A 566 -14.65 -5.25 15.53
N ARG A 567 -14.97 -4.21 16.32
CA ARG A 567 -16.14 -3.36 16.13
C ARG A 567 -15.69 -2.01 15.57
N ILE A 568 -16.26 -1.63 14.43
CA ILE A 568 -15.93 -0.41 13.71
C ILE A 568 -17.11 0.55 13.83
N SER A 569 -16.81 1.83 14.05
CA SER A 569 -17.78 2.93 14.15
C SER A 569 -17.39 4.05 13.22
N ASN A 570 -18.37 4.73 12.61
CA ASN A 570 -18.19 5.78 11.62
C ASN A 570 -17.30 5.30 10.44
N GLN A 571 -17.57 4.12 9.93
CA GLN A 571 -16.79 3.54 8.82
C GLN A 571 -16.82 4.48 7.61
N GLN A 572 -15.66 4.81 7.08
CA GLN A 572 -15.53 5.66 5.91
C GLN A 572 -15.71 4.81 4.64
N LEU A 573 -16.80 5.06 3.93
CA LEU A 573 -17.17 4.37 2.70
C LEU A 573 -17.47 5.39 1.60
N THR A 574 -17.32 4.96 0.36
CA THR A 574 -17.75 5.75 -0.80
C THR A 574 -19.17 5.37 -1.17
N ALA A 575 -20.04 6.35 -1.31
CA ALA A 575 -21.42 6.17 -1.76
C ALA A 575 -21.73 7.14 -2.90
N PHE A 576 -22.79 6.88 -3.65
CA PHE A 576 -23.34 7.87 -4.56
C PHE A 576 -24.33 8.78 -3.81
N PRO A 577 -24.38 10.09 -4.09
CA PRO A 577 -25.42 10.96 -3.57
C PRO A 577 -26.80 10.45 -3.94
N GLU A 578 -27.78 10.76 -3.10
CA GLU A 578 -29.16 10.35 -3.32
C GLU A 578 -29.68 10.80 -4.69
N GLY A 579 -30.22 9.87 -5.44
CA GLY A 579 -30.78 10.17 -6.76
C GLY A 579 -29.77 10.17 -7.93
N THR A 580 -28.46 10.00 -7.70
CA THR A 580 -27.42 10.08 -8.74
C THR A 580 -26.77 8.73 -9.02
N VAL A 581 -26.23 8.58 -10.23
CA VAL A 581 -25.36 7.47 -10.67
C VAL A 581 -23.92 7.95 -10.88
N THR A 582 -23.69 9.25 -10.68
CA THR A 582 -22.40 9.94 -10.75
C THR A 582 -22.19 10.71 -9.45
N GLY A 583 -20.97 11.14 -9.16
CA GLY A 583 -20.70 11.92 -7.96
C GLY A 583 -20.52 11.07 -6.72
N ARG A 584 -19.46 10.25 -6.66
CA ARG A 584 -19.15 9.49 -5.43
C ARG A 584 -18.79 10.43 -4.30
N ILE A 585 -19.42 10.24 -3.14
CA ILE A 585 -19.09 10.96 -1.90
C ILE A 585 -18.44 10.03 -0.89
N MET A 586 -17.57 10.57 -0.04
CA MET A 586 -17.12 9.87 1.16
C MET A 586 -18.14 10.11 2.26
N THR A 587 -18.71 9.06 2.77
CA THR A 587 -19.64 9.12 3.90
C THR A 587 -19.12 8.31 5.08
N ASN A 588 -19.50 8.73 6.30
CA ASN A 588 -19.33 7.92 7.50
C ASN A 588 -20.55 7.01 7.64
N ALA A 589 -20.52 5.91 6.91
CA ALA A 589 -21.61 4.94 6.97
C ALA A 589 -21.56 4.15 8.27
N GLY A 590 -22.58 4.20 9.03
CA GLY A 590 -22.96 3.34 10.14
C GLY A 590 -21.87 2.65 10.94
N LYS A 591 -22.12 1.38 11.23
CA LYS A 591 -21.26 0.51 12.03
C LYS A 591 -20.99 -0.78 11.27
N SER A 592 -19.82 -1.34 11.45
CA SER A 592 -19.52 -2.69 10.96
C SER A 592 -18.78 -3.52 12.02
N ARG A 593 -18.74 -4.82 11.77
CA ARG A 593 -17.94 -5.75 12.57
C ARG A 593 -17.08 -6.60 11.67
N SER A 594 -15.86 -6.89 12.14
CA SER A 594 -14.98 -7.90 11.55
C SER A 594 -14.64 -8.92 12.62
N TYR A 595 -14.71 -10.21 12.29
CA TYR A 595 -14.20 -11.27 13.15
C TYR A 595 -13.59 -12.37 12.32
N GLY A 596 -12.66 -13.11 12.92
CA GLY A 596 -12.01 -14.18 12.20
C GLY A 596 -10.93 -14.88 13.00
N VAL A 597 -10.23 -15.75 12.28
CA VAL A 597 -9.09 -16.51 12.81
C VAL A 597 -7.90 -16.41 11.87
N GLU A 598 -6.73 -16.53 12.43
CA GLU A 598 -5.45 -16.55 11.73
C GLU A 598 -4.62 -17.71 12.26
N ALA A 599 -3.91 -18.37 11.37
CA ALA A 599 -2.92 -19.39 11.72
C ALA A 599 -1.72 -19.28 10.79
N SER A 600 -0.54 -19.48 11.33
CA SER A 600 0.71 -19.59 10.58
C SER A 600 1.51 -20.75 11.13
N LEU A 601 2.09 -21.55 10.27
CA LEU A 601 2.88 -22.73 10.60
C LEU A 601 4.17 -22.72 9.79
N ASN A 602 5.29 -22.90 10.45
CA ASN A 602 6.59 -23.09 9.82
C ASN A 602 7.22 -24.35 10.41
N VAL A 603 7.55 -25.33 9.56
CA VAL A 603 8.07 -26.63 9.94
C VAL A 603 9.36 -26.89 9.18
N ASN A 604 10.44 -27.10 9.91
CA ASN A 604 11.75 -27.47 9.38
C ASN A 604 12.19 -28.80 9.99
N PRO A 605 11.64 -29.93 9.52
CA PRO A 605 11.94 -31.24 10.13
C PRO A 605 13.39 -31.69 9.92
N PHE A 606 13.99 -31.22 8.79
CA PHE A 606 15.37 -31.47 8.41
C PHE A 606 16.01 -30.13 7.98
N GLU A 607 17.33 -30.07 8.01
CA GLU A 607 18.07 -28.83 7.63
C GLU A 607 17.79 -28.36 6.21
N ASN A 608 17.51 -29.29 5.30
CA ASN A 608 17.33 -29.01 3.88
C ASN A 608 15.87 -28.92 3.43
N PHE A 609 14.89 -29.13 4.32
CA PHE A 609 13.48 -29.15 3.97
C PHE A 609 12.66 -28.28 4.90
N GLY A 610 11.82 -27.43 4.33
CA GLY A 610 10.92 -26.55 5.06
C GLY A 610 9.53 -26.52 4.46
N ILE A 611 8.53 -26.39 5.32
CA ILE A 611 7.12 -26.16 4.95
C ILE A 611 6.67 -24.88 5.62
N ILE A 612 6.00 -24.03 4.86
CA ILE A 612 5.35 -22.80 5.35
C ILE A 612 3.88 -22.90 4.98
N ALA A 613 3.00 -22.71 5.96
CA ALA A 613 1.56 -22.60 5.72
C ALA A 613 0.99 -21.42 6.49
N SER A 614 0.04 -20.73 5.89
CA SER A 614 -0.74 -19.70 6.56
C SER A 614 -2.19 -19.75 6.12
N TYR A 615 -3.09 -19.43 7.05
CA TYR A 615 -4.52 -19.38 6.81
C TYR A 615 -5.13 -18.24 7.57
N GLY A 616 -6.00 -17.48 6.92
CA GLY A 616 -6.81 -16.44 7.50
C GLY A 616 -8.27 -16.57 7.07
N TYR A 617 -9.17 -16.49 8.03
CA TYR A 617 -10.60 -16.30 7.80
C TYR A 617 -11.02 -14.94 8.33
N THR A 618 -11.78 -14.21 7.54
CA THR A 618 -12.29 -12.88 7.91
C THR A 618 -13.74 -12.75 7.46
N ASN A 619 -14.62 -12.40 8.39
CA ASN A 619 -16.03 -12.08 8.15
C ASN A 619 -16.28 -10.62 8.51
N VAL A 620 -16.49 -9.78 7.50
CA VAL A 620 -16.78 -8.35 7.69
C VAL A 620 -18.16 -8.06 7.18
N LYS A 621 -19.04 -7.56 8.07
CA LYS A 621 -20.42 -7.20 7.74
C LYS A 621 -20.79 -5.83 8.26
N PHE A 622 -21.61 -5.13 7.50
CA PHE A 622 -22.29 -3.95 7.97
C PHE A 622 -23.31 -4.32 9.07
N LEU A 623 -23.26 -3.61 10.18
CA LEU A 623 -24.27 -3.69 11.23
C LEU A 623 -25.37 -2.68 11.02
N GLU A 624 -24.99 -1.48 10.57
CA GLU A 624 -25.85 -0.36 10.26
C GLU A 624 -25.22 0.37 9.06
N TYR A 625 -25.83 0.30 7.90
CA TYR A 625 -25.40 1.06 6.72
C TYR A 625 -26.57 1.37 5.80
N HIS A 626 -26.90 2.64 5.71
CA HIS A 626 -27.95 3.15 4.83
C HIS A 626 -27.38 4.31 3.99
N ASN A 627 -27.50 4.25 2.68
CA ASN A 627 -26.95 5.27 1.76
C ASN A 627 -28.01 6.29 1.27
N GLY A 628 -29.15 6.43 1.97
CA GLY A 628 -30.26 7.27 1.55
C GLY A 628 -31.32 6.52 0.71
N LYS A 629 -30.92 5.50 -0.06
CA LYS A 629 -31.84 4.70 -0.91
C LYS A 629 -32.01 3.27 -0.44
N SER A 630 -30.94 2.63 -0.02
CA SER A 630 -30.90 1.21 0.28
C SER A 630 -30.29 0.97 1.66
N ASP A 631 -30.78 -0.05 2.34
CA ASP A 631 -30.19 -0.58 3.57
C ASP A 631 -29.32 -1.78 3.23
N PHE A 632 -28.03 -1.66 3.53
CA PHE A 632 -27.02 -2.71 3.33
C PHE A 632 -26.68 -3.45 4.62
N SER A 633 -27.44 -3.23 5.69
CA SER A 633 -27.23 -3.89 6.98
C SER A 633 -27.30 -5.41 6.83
N GLY A 634 -26.29 -6.11 7.36
CA GLY A 634 -26.14 -7.56 7.21
C GLY A 634 -25.34 -8.02 5.99
N ASN A 635 -25.08 -7.15 5.01
CA ASN A 635 -24.26 -7.45 3.83
C ASN A 635 -22.78 -7.48 4.18
N PHE A 636 -22.01 -8.20 3.36
CA PHE A 636 -20.54 -8.22 3.47
C PHE A 636 -19.93 -6.92 2.96
N ALA A 637 -18.89 -6.46 3.63
CA ALA A 637 -18.10 -5.34 3.15
C ALA A 637 -17.37 -5.71 1.84
N PRO A 638 -17.40 -4.84 0.83
CA PRO A 638 -16.75 -5.11 -0.46
C PRO A 638 -15.22 -5.11 -0.36
N TYR A 639 -14.56 -5.76 -1.35
CA TYR A 639 -13.10 -5.85 -1.54
C TYR A 639 -12.34 -6.63 -0.48
N VAL A 640 -13.02 -7.35 0.41
CA VAL A 640 -12.42 -8.16 1.47
C VAL A 640 -12.56 -9.64 1.14
N PRO A 641 -11.46 -10.39 0.96
CA PRO A 641 -11.52 -11.84 0.80
C PRO A 641 -11.94 -12.51 2.10
N MET A 642 -12.89 -13.45 2.01
CA MET A 642 -13.32 -14.24 3.18
C MET A 642 -12.21 -15.16 3.70
N HIS A 643 -11.37 -15.66 2.80
CA HIS A 643 -10.27 -16.55 3.12
C HIS A 643 -8.99 -16.08 2.42
N THR A 644 -7.88 -16.15 3.12
CA THR A 644 -6.54 -16.03 2.56
C THR A 644 -5.75 -17.24 3.00
N MET A 645 -5.06 -17.89 2.08
CA MET A 645 -4.27 -19.07 2.42
C MET A 645 -3.00 -19.15 1.59
N TYR A 646 -1.99 -19.71 2.18
CA TYR A 646 -0.75 -20.07 1.54
C TYR A 646 -0.26 -21.42 2.06
N ALA A 647 0.23 -22.25 1.17
CA ALA A 647 0.96 -23.46 1.52
C ALA A 647 2.13 -23.60 0.55
N GLY A 648 3.32 -23.74 1.07
CA GLY A 648 4.53 -23.89 0.27
C GLY A 648 5.55 -24.79 0.93
N ALA A 649 6.39 -25.41 0.12
CA ALA A 649 7.50 -26.24 0.55
C ALA A 649 8.78 -25.85 -0.18
N ASN A 650 9.90 -25.98 0.51
CA ASN A 650 11.21 -25.77 -0.06
C ASN A 650 12.13 -26.94 0.28
N TYR A 651 13.01 -27.26 -0.67
CA TYR A 651 14.02 -28.30 -0.50
C TYR A 651 15.36 -27.80 -1.06
N SER A 652 16.43 -27.98 -0.31
CA SER A 652 17.79 -27.61 -0.72
C SER A 652 18.64 -28.88 -0.90
N LEU A 653 19.08 -29.14 -2.13
CA LEU A 653 19.97 -30.24 -2.46
C LEU A 653 21.42 -29.72 -2.47
N ASN A 654 22.21 -30.12 -1.49
CA ASN A 654 23.63 -29.77 -1.43
C ASN A 654 24.41 -30.59 -2.50
N LEU A 655 25.21 -29.86 -3.28
CA LEU A 655 26.02 -30.45 -4.35
C LEU A 655 27.47 -30.64 -3.83
N ASN A 656 27.71 -31.75 -3.16
CA ASN A 656 29.07 -32.10 -2.70
C ASN A 656 29.99 -32.27 -3.92
N ASN A 657 31.14 -31.60 -3.95
CA ASN A 657 32.14 -31.63 -5.02
C ASN A 657 31.75 -31.03 -6.38
N CYS A 658 30.71 -30.21 -6.47
CA CYS A 658 30.41 -29.47 -7.69
C CYS A 658 31.21 -28.16 -7.73
N ARG A 659 32.00 -27.96 -8.80
CA ARG A 659 32.86 -26.78 -8.96
C ARG A 659 32.05 -25.50 -9.22
N PHE A 660 30.82 -25.61 -9.73
CA PHE A 660 30.03 -24.49 -10.24
C PHE A 660 28.89 -24.09 -9.33
N ALA A 661 28.49 -24.92 -8.37
CA ALA A 661 27.39 -24.62 -7.47
C ALA A 661 27.52 -25.37 -6.14
N ASP A 662 27.07 -24.74 -5.08
CA ASP A 662 27.04 -25.29 -3.73
C ASP A 662 25.74 -26.07 -3.46
N CYS A 663 24.61 -25.56 -3.97
CA CYS A 663 23.33 -26.22 -3.83
C CYS A 663 22.31 -25.84 -4.92
N ILE A 664 21.29 -26.69 -5.07
CA ILE A 664 20.07 -26.38 -5.83
C ILE A 664 18.92 -26.26 -4.83
N GLU A 665 18.25 -25.13 -4.83
CA GLU A 665 17.02 -24.91 -4.05
C GLU A 665 15.80 -25.05 -4.95
N PHE A 666 14.85 -25.88 -4.51
CA PHE A 666 13.51 -26.01 -5.09
C PHE A 666 12.52 -25.32 -4.16
N GLU A 667 11.60 -24.58 -4.73
CA GLU A 667 10.50 -23.98 -4.00
C GLU A 667 9.23 -24.07 -4.82
N SER A 668 8.13 -24.41 -4.15
CA SER A 668 6.79 -24.35 -4.74
C SER A 668 5.78 -24.02 -3.68
N GLY A 669 4.72 -23.32 -4.08
CA GLY A 669 3.63 -22.99 -3.18
C GLY A 669 2.39 -22.52 -3.92
N VAL A 670 1.27 -22.63 -3.21
CA VAL A 670 -0.05 -22.22 -3.68
C VAL A 670 -0.58 -21.12 -2.78
N ARG A 671 -1.00 -20.02 -3.37
CA ARG A 671 -1.78 -18.97 -2.73
C ARG A 671 -3.24 -19.15 -3.09
N GLY A 672 -4.13 -19.28 -2.10
CA GLY A 672 -5.57 -19.27 -2.27
C GLY A 672 -6.19 -17.96 -1.77
N THR A 673 -7.17 -17.46 -2.51
CA THR A 673 -7.98 -16.30 -2.13
C THR A 673 -9.45 -16.69 -2.19
N GLY A 674 -10.16 -16.52 -1.08
CA GLY A 674 -11.59 -16.85 -0.95
C GLY A 674 -12.48 -15.85 -1.68
N LYS A 675 -13.78 -16.06 -1.56
CA LYS A 675 -14.78 -15.20 -2.18
C LYS A 675 -14.59 -13.74 -1.77
N ILE A 676 -14.66 -12.83 -2.73
CA ILE A 676 -14.65 -11.38 -2.56
C ILE A 676 -15.94 -10.82 -3.16
N TYR A 677 -16.69 -10.01 -2.41
CA TYR A 677 -17.76 -9.22 -2.95
C TYR A 677 -17.23 -7.86 -3.42
N TRP A 678 -17.78 -7.35 -4.52
CA TRP A 678 -17.30 -6.12 -5.15
C TRP A 678 -18.17 -4.89 -4.87
N ASP A 679 -19.41 -5.10 -4.49
CA ASP A 679 -20.40 -4.05 -4.22
C ASP A 679 -21.08 -4.26 -2.85
N GLU A 680 -21.75 -3.23 -2.38
CA GLU A 680 -22.43 -3.20 -1.10
C GLU A 680 -23.71 -4.06 -1.09
N ASN A 681 -24.34 -4.30 -2.27
CA ASN A 681 -25.48 -5.22 -2.43
C ASN A 681 -25.05 -6.68 -2.32
N ASN A 682 -23.78 -6.99 -2.58
CA ASN A 682 -23.22 -8.33 -2.72
C ASN A 682 -23.73 -9.09 -3.97
N ASP A 683 -24.11 -8.36 -5.02
CA ASP A 683 -24.58 -8.92 -6.27
C ASP A 683 -23.43 -9.45 -7.14
N HIS A 684 -22.29 -8.75 -7.10
CA HIS A 684 -21.09 -9.09 -7.86
C HIS A 684 -20.00 -9.64 -6.96
N SER A 685 -19.36 -10.73 -7.38
CA SER A 685 -18.31 -11.36 -6.58
C SER A 685 -17.30 -12.12 -7.42
N GLN A 686 -16.06 -12.20 -6.92
CA GLN A 686 -15.04 -13.14 -7.38
C GLN A 686 -15.14 -14.40 -6.52
N PRO A 687 -15.37 -15.59 -7.10
CA PRO A 687 -15.30 -16.86 -6.37
C PRO A 687 -13.87 -17.17 -5.94
N PHE A 688 -13.70 -18.25 -5.15
CA PHE A 688 -12.38 -18.75 -4.76
C PHE A 688 -11.49 -19.00 -5.98
N TYR A 689 -10.22 -18.57 -5.88
CA TYR A 689 -9.18 -18.90 -6.86
C TYR A 689 -7.86 -19.24 -6.16
N ALA A 690 -7.01 -19.99 -6.87
CA ALA A 690 -5.69 -20.38 -6.39
C ALA A 690 -4.61 -20.11 -7.45
N LEU A 691 -3.45 -19.64 -7.00
CA LEU A 691 -2.31 -19.29 -7.84
C LEU A 691 -1.10 -20.15 -7.44
N LEU A 692 -0.64 -20.99 -8.35
CA LEU A 692 0.55 -21.81 -8.18
C LEU A 692 1.80 -21.03 -8.58
N HIS A 693 2.83 -21.09 -7.75
CA HIS A 693 4.17 -20.63 -8.11
C HIS A 693 5.20 -21.71 -7.82
N ALA A 694 6.30 -21.68 -8.56
CA ALA A 694 7.44 -22.53 -8.34
C ALA A 694 8.72 -21.83 -8.80
N SER A 695 9.85 -22.20 -8.19
CA SER A 695 11.18 -21.79 -8.64
C SER A 695 12.24 -22.85 -8.39
N ILE A 696 13.29 -22.80 -9.21
CA ILE A 696 14.51 -23.59 -9.06
C ILE A 696 15.65 -22.59 -9.04
N THR A 697 16.50 -22.63 -8.00
CA THR A 697 17.63 -21.73 -7.83
C THR A 697 18.92 -22.54 -7.72
N LEU A 698 19.82 -22.31 -8.66
CA LEU A 698 21.19 -22.78 -8.56
C LEU A 698 22.01 -21.74 -7.78
N LYS A 699 22.60 -22.14 -6.65
CA LYS A 699 23.40 -21.24 -5.80
C LYS A 699 24.86 -21.64 -5.78
N ALA A 700 25.71 -20.65 -5.89
CA ALA A 700 27.15 -20.71 -5.65
C ALA A 700 27.54 -19.56 -4.70
N ARG A 701 28.78 -19.58 -4.22
CA ARG A 701 29.31 -18.62 -3.24
C ARG A 701 29.08 -17.16 -3.66
N HIS A 702 29.28 -16.83 -4.94
CA HIS A 702 29.25 -15.46 -5.45
C HIS A 702 28.08 -15.17 -6.38
N TYR A 703 27.31 -16.17 -6.79
CA TYR A 703 26.17 -15.97 -7.68
C TYR A 703 25.03 -16.95 -7.41
N SER A 704 23.84 -16.56 -7.83
CA SER A 704 22.72 -17.47 -7.95
C SER A 704 21.92 -17.21 -9.23
N VAL A 705 21.44 -18.29 -9.85
CA VAL A 705 20.56 -18.27 -11.02
C VAL A 705 19.25 -18.91 -10.62
N GLN A 706 18.17 -18.17 -10.71
CA GLN A 706 16.82 -18.63 -10.36
C GLN A 706 15.96 -18.61 -11.63
N ILE A 707 15.29 -19.73 -11.91
CA ILE A 707 14.18 -19.80 -12.87
C ILE A 707 12.90 -19.88 -12.06
N TRP A 708 11.91 -19.07 -12.40
CA TRP A 708 10.68 -18.97 -11.63
C TRP A 708 9.43 -18.86 -12.52
N GLY A 709 8.30 -19.31 -11.97
CA GLY A 709 6.97 -19.15 -12.55
C GLY A 709 5.96 -18.72 -11.49
N ASN A 710 5.11 -17.78 -11.84
CA ASN A 710 3.97 -17.32 -11.03
C ASN A 710 2.68 -17.53 -11.80
N ASN A 711 1.59 -17.90 -11.10
CA ASN A 711 0.33 -18.30 -11.70
C ASN A 711 0.53 -19.33 -12.84
N ILE A 712 1.34 -20.35 -12.58
CA ILE A 712 1.77 -21.34 -13.59
C ILE A 712 0.57 -22.04 -14.26
N THR A 713 -0.52 -22.19 -13.54
CA THR A 713 -1.77 -22.81 -14.01
C THR A 713 -2.64 -21.87 -14.87
N ASP A 714 -2.20 -20.61 -15.05
CA ASP A 714 -2.94 -19.54 -15.73
C ASP A 714 -4.39 -19.38 -15.21
N SER A 715 -4.54 -19.45 -13.89
CA SER A 715 -5.84 -19.34 -13.22
C SER A 715 -6.42 -17.95 -13.46
N LYS A 716 -7.57 -17.91 -14.14
CA LYS A 716 -8.28 -16.67 -14.45
C LYS A 716 -9.05 -16.19 -13.23
N HIS A 717 -8.92 -14.93 -12.91
CA HIS A 717 -9.62 -14.29 -11.79
C HIS A 717 -9.69 -12.78 -12.01
N SER A 718 -10.66 -12.12 -11.37
CA SER A 718 -10.74 -10.66 -11.33
C SER A 718 -10.09 -10.15 -10.05
N VAL A 719 -9.35 -9.05 -10.15
CA VAL A 719 -8.71 -8.38 -9.01
C VAL A 719 -9.47 -7.12 -8.59
N PHE A 720 -10.35 -6.64 -9.46
CA PHE A 720 -11.16 -5.45 -9.22
C PHE A 720 -12.40 -5.45 -10.12
N TRP A 721 -13.51 -4.91 -9.60
CA TRP A 721 -14.74 -4.65 -10.31
C TRP A 721 -15.39 -3.37 -9.78
N PHE A 722 -15.98 -2.58 -10.67
CA PHE A 722 -16.66 -1.34 -10.31
C PHE A 722 -17.64 -0.92 -11.39
N THR A 723 -18.52 0.05 -11.07
CA THR A 723 -19.39 0.71 -12.03
C THR A 723 -18.97 2.15 -12.25
N SER A 724 -19.07 2.63 -13.49
CA SER A 724 -18.88 4.02 -13.88
C SER A 724 -19.86 4.36 -15.02
N ILE A 725 -20.60 5.47 -14.86
CA ILE A 725 -21.54 6.01 -15.87
C ILE A 725 -22.52 4.93 -16.39
N GLY A 726 -23.08 4.12 -15.45
CA GLY A 726 -24.04 3.07 -15.80
C GLY A 726 -23.43 1.81 -16.43
N ASN A 727 -22.13 1.75 -16.68
CA ASN A 727 -21.41 0.59 -17.20
C ASN A 727 -20.63 -0.11 -16.10
N SER A 728 -20.43 -1.41 -16.24
CA SER A 728 -19.63 -2.23 -15.32
C SER A 728 -18.30 -2.60 -15.94
N PHE A 729 -17.26 -2.56 -15.12
CA PHE A 729 -15.89 -2.83 -15.53
C PHE A 729 -15.21 -3.82 -14.58
N GLU A 730 -14.34 -4.64 -15.15
CA GLU A 730 -13.45 -5.50 -14.38
C GLU A 730 -11.98 -5.29 -14.75
N GLN A 731 -11.09 -5.55 -13.81
CA GLN A 731 -9.68 -5.78 -14.09
C GLN A 731 -9.36 -7.25 -13.83
N ARG A 732 -8.87 -7.92 -14.86
CA ARG A 732 -8.40 -9.30 -14.74
C ARG A 732 -7.06 -9.35 -14.03
N GLY A 733 -6.85 -10.41 -13.27
CA GLY A 733 -5.58 -10.69 -12.61
C GLY A 733 -4.48 -11.04 -13.61
N GLU A 734 -3.27 -11.10 -13.10
CA GLU A 734 -2.09 -11.40 -13.91
C GLU A 734 -2.16 -12.82 -14.48
N LYS A 735 -1.84 -12.95 -15.78
CA LYS A 735 -1.66 -14.23 -16.48
C LYS A 735 -0.44 -14.98 -15.93
N ALA A 736 -0.23 -16.21 -16.39
CA ALA A 736 0.98 -16.96 -16.13
C ALA A 736 2.23 -16.16 -16.50
N LYS A 737 3.17 -16.03 -15.55
CA LYS A 737 4.43 -15.32 -15.74
C LYS A 737 5.59 -16.26 -15.48
N PHE A 738 6.58 -16.21 -16.36
CA PHE A 738 7.84 -16.97 -16.21
C PHE A 738 9.02 -16.02 -16.36
N GLY A 739 10.12 -16.36 -15.72
CA GLY A 739 11.33 -15.55 -15.85
C GLY A 739 12.55 -16.20 -15.23
N ALA A 740 13.66 -15.49 -15.38
CA ALA A 740 14.94 -15.86 -14.81
C ALA A 740 15.55 -14.65 -14.07
N THR A 741 16.24 -14.93 -12.98
CA THR A 741 16.93 -13.92 -12.16
C THR A 741 18.36 -14.38 -11.89
N LEU A 742 19.33 -13.53 -12.26
CA LEU A 742 20.74 -13.67 -11.89
C LEU A 742 21.02 -12.71 -10.71
N ARG A 743 21.60 -13.21 -9.65
CA ARG A 743 22.11 -12.40 -8.54
C ARG A 743 23.62 -12.64 -8.38
N LEU A 744 24.36 -11.57 -8.18
CA LEU A 744 25.79 -11.57 -7.92
C LEU A 744 26.06 -10.95 -6.54
N ASN A 745 26.95 -11.54 -5.77
CA ASN A 745 27.43 -11.04 -4.49
C ASN A 745 28.97 -11.04 -4.54
N ILE A 746 29.57 -9.85 -4.61
CA ILE A 746 31.01 -9.62 -4.81
C ILE A 746 31.58 -8.85 -3.65
#